data_087290f050f4935368984686fa8b8f12
#
_entry.id   087290f050f4935368984686fa8b8f12
#
_cell.length_a   1.000
_cell.length_b   1.000
_cell.length_c   1.000
_cell.angle_alpha   90.00
_cell.angle_beta   90.00
_cell.angle_gamma   90.00
#
_symmetry.space_group_name_H-M   'P 1'
#
loop_
_entity.id
_entity.type
_entity.pdbx_description
1 polymer ?
#
loop_
_entity_poly.entity_id
_entity_poly.type
_entity_poly.pdbx_seq_one_letter_code
_entity_poly.pdbx_strand_id
1 'polypeptide(L)'
;MHTATQSGDGTLNQNYICLHCDRSFQSKRGLNIHISKKHRLCISQNGPALNLDPVSLPAPVSDSPNSTPFHLYLSYLKNNVPVIKRVPRGARISVANHLSGLIKKCVESNQIVDWHNLFLFSYTTLHVKKDEATISLTQKIKNNCLTKTSSPFDSPKRGTLSRIKLIEGKIADGDLKGAARLLFTNDVLSPDTPDTLSALHSKHPPAPVIPYFFDSPTADQACLEIEGKDVIDAIISFKTGSAAGLDGISPQHLKDLTSYSVGDAGVQLICSITKLINFMFSGKINADIASLLFGANLIALTKKDGGVRPIAVGSTLRRLASKIAVRHIKSKLQSVFEPIQLGFGTKGGCEAAVHALRTYLSYDDCEIVVKIDVKNAFNSVNRDAMLTEVKNKIPELYQYLLTCYAEPSKLIYRSHELSSEVGCQQGDPLGPAIFSLAINPIIQNLKSKFNVWYLDDGTLGGDVDTVLSDLSDIKTNFENIGLELNFSKCELFIQKTSYGLDNLKSKFNFLAPNIKIVDRKSLCLLGSPIFEESFPDYITNTISKFQSHANCLLEISPHYALIILKFCLFVPKFTYVLRCSPFWKHPNLLSPIDDLVKTSLETILNIQLNEPSWLQASLPIRFGGLGIRKISSVASPAFLSSTHSTSRLIGNVLRALPTNYETAGLEDAKNAFQIACPGKEFPDNLKSQRSWDDIYCDLTYKSILSRSSGPDRARLLAVGTREAGHWLHAHPSPYTGTFLDPTSLRLATGLRLGVTVCTPHTCPCGTDVDRLGHHGLCCQKSAGRFSRHATLNDIIRRSLASINVPALLEPTGIVRDDGKRPDGVSLVPWSLGRMLVWDATCVDTLAPSHLQRTTSKAGAAAENAENLKVIKYGGLGREYNFVPFGVETLGPWGPSAHKLFAEIAKRLVDVTGDRKAGGFLAQRISIAIQRGNAASILGTMPRGPFLSLT
;
A
#
# COMPACT_ATOMS: atom_id res chain seq x y z
N MET A 1 -29.72 36.68 -11.41
CA MET A 1 -29.99 38.14 -11.55
C MET A 1 -30.02 38.73 -10.16
N HIS A 2 -29.22 39.76 -9.90
CA HIS A 2 -29.21 40.49 -8.64
C HIS A 2 -30.06 41.73 -8.83
N THR A 3 -31.13 41.87 -8.07
CA THR A 3 -31.85 43.14 -7.98
C THR A 3 -31.44 43.83 -6.68
N ALA A 4 -30.81 44.97 -6.78
CA ALA A 4 -30.50 45.85 -5.66
C ALA A 4 -31.64 46.88 -5.55
N THR A 5 -32.30 46.97 -4.40
CA THR A 5 -33.19 48.11 -4.05
C THR A 5 -32.42 49.04 -3.13
N GLN A 6 -32.25 50.30 -3.52
CA GLN A 6 -31.70 51.33 -2.66
C GLN A 6 -32.79 51.86 -1.69
N SER A 7 -32.54 51.74 -0.40
CA SER A 7 -33.22 52.53 0.64
C SER A 7 -32.18 53.57 1.14
N GLY A 8 -32.65 54.79 1.36
CA GLY A 8 -31.86 56.00 1.51
C GLY A 8 -31.07 56.15 2.82
N ASP A 9 -30.25 55.19 3.20
CA ASP A 9 -29.19 55.33 4.19
C ASP A 9 -28.04 54.38 3.77
N GLY A 10 -26.91 54.93 3.54
CA GLY A 10 -25.72 54.42 2.85
C GLY A 10 -25.10 53.04 3.21
N THR A 11 -25.92 52.01 3.47
CA THR A 11 -25.47 50.61 3.60
C THR A 11 -26.22 49.72 2.61
N LEU A 12 -25.49 49.17 1.63
CA LEU A 12 -26.00 48.22 0.65
C LEU A 12 -26.32 46.88 1.35
N ASN A 13 -27.59 46.70 1.72
CA ASN A 13 -28.09 45.38 2.14
C ASN A 13 -28.41 44.54 0.90
N GLN A 14 -27.57 43.58 0.53
CA GLN A 14 -27.84 42.60 -0.52
C GLN A 14 -28.78 41.53 0.01
N ASN A 15 -30.04 41.57 -0.43
CA ASN A 15 -30.98 40.48 -0.20
C ASN A 15 -30.90 39.45 -1.31
N TYR A 16 -30.74 38.16 -0.91
CA TYR A 16 -30.68 36.99 -1.80
C TYR A 16 -32.07 36.35 -1.89
N ILE A 17 -32.67 36.30 -3.07
CA ILE A 17 -34.04 35.78 -3.28
C ILE A 17 -33.97 34.37 -3.84
N CYS A 18 -34.80 33.47 -3.30
CA CYS A 18 -34.96 32.11 -3.80
C CYS A 18 -35.83 32.09 -5.06
N LEU A 19 -35.28 31.70 -6.20
CA LEU A 19 -35.98 31.66 -7.50
C LEU A 19 -37.12 30.61 -7.59
N HIS A 20 -37.25 29.76 -6.56
CA HIS A 20 -38.27 28.70 -6.53
C HIS A 20 -39.49 29.04 -5.62
N CYS A 21 -39.37 30.04 -4.75
CA CYS A 21 -40.47 30.39 -3.84
C CYS A 21 -40.41 31.82 -3.36
N ASP A 22 -39.68 32.71 -4.02
CA ASP A 22 -39.54 34.16 -3.80
C ASP A 22 -39.19 34.63 -2.38
N ARG A 23 -38.77 33.73 -1.49
CA ARG A 23 -38.31 34.08 -0.15
C ARG A 23 -36.95 34.77 -0.20
N SER A 24 -36.84 35.89 0.52
CA SER A 24 -35.60 36.66 0.63
C SER A 24 -34.76 36.24 1.84
N PHE A 25 -33.43 36.33 1.70
CA PHE A 25 -32.44 35.97 2.73
C PHE A 25 -31.35 37.03 2.81
N GLN A 26 -30.96 37.38 4.02
CA GLN A 26 -29.92 38.38 4.26
C GLN A 26 -28.49 37.86 3.96
N SER A 27 -28.33 36.60 3.60
CA SER A 27 -27.03 36.03 3.22
C SER A 27 -27.15 34.92 2.18
N LYS A 28 -26.15 34.82 1.29
CA LYS A 28 -26.03 33.75 0.30
C LYS A 28 -26.00 32.34 0.95
N ARG A 29 -25.47 32.24 2.17
CA ARG A 29 -25.46 30.99 2.95
C ARG A 29 -26.86 30.57 3.40
N GLY A 30 -27.67 31.55 3.84
CA GLY A 30 -29.09 31.32 4.20
C GLY A 30 -29.90 30.84 3.01
N LEU A 31 -29.73 31.47 1.84
CA LEU A 31 -30.36 31.03 0.59
C LEU A 31 -29.94 29.62 0.20
N ASN A 32 -28.66 29.31 0.22
CA ASN A 32 -28.16 27.96 -0.14
C ASN A 32 -28.67 26.86 0.82
N ILE A 33 -28.76 27.13 2.11
CA ILE A 33 -29.36 26.21 3.09
C ILE A 33 -30.85 25.99 2.81
N HIS A 34 -31.60 27.08 2.48
CA HIS A 34 -33.00 27.00 2.14
C HIS A 34 -33.22 26.18 0.84
N ILE A 35 -32.47 26.46 -0.23
CA ILE A 35 -32.55 25.71 -1.50
C ILE A 35 -32.23 24.21 -1.26
N SER A 36 -31.21 23.93 -0.48
CA SER A 36 -30.84 22.52 -0.20
C SER A 36 -31.86 21.78 0.66
N LYS A 37 -32.62 22.48 1.53
CA LYS A 37 -33.62 21.84 2.41
C LYS A 37 -35.03 21.78 1.80
N LYS A 38 -35.41 22.75 0.99
CA LYS A 38 -36.80 22.89 0.50
C LYS A 38 -36.97 22.64 -1.00
N HIS A 39 -35.89 22.83 -1.84
CA HIS A 39 -36.01 22.78 -3.29
C HIS A 39 -35.01 21.77 -3.91
N ARG A 40 -34.60 20.79 -3.15
CA ARG A 40 -33.57 19.78 -3.56
C ARG A 40 -33.97 18.96 -4.81
N LEU A 41 -35.26 18.93 -5.14
CA LEU A 41 -35.81 18.17 -6.28
C LEU A 41 -35.87 18.98 -7.59
N CYS A 42 -35.67 20.31 -7.56
CA CYS A 42 -35.83 21.17 -8.73
C CYS A 42 -34.56 21.50 -9.49
N ILE A 43 -33.40 21.04 -9.04
CA ILE A 43 -32.06 21.38 -9.64
C ILE A 43 -31.57 20.31 -10.67
N SER A 44 -32.32 19.25 -10.95
CA SER A 44 -31.92 18.17 -11.86
C SER A 44 -32.36 18.29 -13.32
N GLN A 45 -32.87 19.45 -13.75
CA GLN A 45 -33.22 19.64 -15.17
C GLN A 45 -32.67 20.99 -15.66
N ASN A 46 -31.49 21.00 -16.26
CA ASN A 46 -31.04 21.82 -17.38
C ASN A 46 -29.51 21.82 -17.48
N GLY A 47 -28.98 20.87 -18.21
CA GLY A 47 -27.68 20.87 -18.81
C GLY A 47 -27.73 19.89 -20.01
N PRO A 48 -27.01 20.14 -21.15
CA PRO A 48 -27.18 19.33 -22.34
C PRO A 48 -26.75 17.90 -22.07
N ALA A 49 -27.72 17.00 -22.10
CA ALA A 49 -27.52 15.57 -22.01
C ALA A 49 -26.95 15.08 -23.35
N LEU A 50 -25.76 14.53 -23.33
CA LEU A 50 -25.35 13.55 -24.34
C LEU A 50 -26.23 12.31 -24.12
N ASN A 51 -27.19 12.13 -25.02
CA ASN A 51 -28.03 10.94 -25.11
C ASN A 51 -27.12 9.73 -25.40
N LEU A 52 -26.84 8.94 -24.39
CA LEU A 52 -26.57 7.52 -24.52
C LEU A 52 -27.84 6.82 -24.04
N ASP A 53 -28.56 6.23 -25.00
CA ASP A 53 -29.72 5.42 -24.72
C ASP A 53 -29.41 4.39 -23.64
N PRO A 54 -30.24 4.29 -22.60
CA PRO A 54 -30.15 3.19 -21.67
C PRO A 54 -30.61 1.93 -22.42
N VAL A 55 -29.70 0.97 -22.63
CA VAL A 55 -30.09 -0.40 -22.96
C VAL A 55 -31.10 -0.81 -21.89
N SER A 56 -32.34 -0.87 -22.28
CA SER A 56 -33.43 -1.40 -21.47
C SER A 56 -33.12 -2.87 -21.21
N LEU A 57 -32.65 -3.17 -19.99
CA LEU A 57 -32.82 -4.51 -19.46
C LEU A 57 -34.31 -4.82 -19.47
N PRO A 58 -34.76 -6.00 -19.88
CA PRO A 58 -36.14 -6.37 -19.84
C PRO A 58 -36.67 -6.15 -18.43
N ALA A 59 -37.81 -5.46 -18.32
CA ALA A 59 -38.54 -5.34 -17.08
C ALA A 59 -38.69 -6.76 -16.47
N PRO A 60 -38.56 -6.94 -15.16
CA PRO A 60 -38.85 -8.23 -14.58
C PRO A 60 -40.29 -8.57 -14.95
N VAL A 61 -40.42 -9.54 -15.83
CA VAL A 61 -41.70 -10.22 -16.06
C VAL A 61 -42.13 -10.70 -14.67
N SER A 62 -43.38 -10.46 -14.33
CA SER A 62 -44.04 -10.92 -13.10
C SER A 62 -44.16 -12.45 -13.12
N ASP A 63 -43.02 -13.13 -12.95
CA ASP A 63 -42.94 -14.57 -12.72
C ASP A 63 -41.97 -14.81 -11.57
N SER A 64 -42.34 -15.71 -10.70
CA SER A 64 -41.76 -16.14 -9.43
C SER A 64 -40.22 -15.97 -9.32
N PRO A 65 -39.63 -15.71 -8.11
CA PRO A 65 -38.19 -15.50 -7.90
C PRO A 65 -37.30 -16.71 -8.20
N ASN A 66 -37.79 -17.71 -8.90
CA ASN A 66 -37.15 -19.03 -9.14
C ASN A 66 -36.44 -19.16 -10.51
N SER A 67 -36.33 -18.11 -11.34
CA SER A 67 -35.77 -18.25 -12.68
C SER A 67 -34.34 -17.73 -12.89
N THR A 68 -33.82 -16.84 -12.02
CA THR A 68 -32.47 -16.29 -12.19
C THR A 68 -31.43 -17.17 -11.48
N PRO A 69 -30.39 -17.71 -12.18
CA PRO A 69 -29.32 -18.46 -11.54
C PRO A 69 -28.67 -17.69 -10.40
N PHE A 70 -28.43 -18.35 -9.25
CA PHE A 70 -27.96 -17.70 -8.01
C PHE A 70 -26.67 -16.89 -8.17
N HIS A 71 -25.75 -17.31 -9.01
CA HIS A 71 -24.49 -16.59 -9.27
C HIS A 71 -24.71 -15.25 -10.02
N LEU A 72 -25.68 -15.16 -10.92
CA LEU A 72 -26.07 -13.91 -11.58
C LEU A 72 -26.77 -12.99 -10.59
N TYR A 73 -27.57 -13.55 -9.70
CA TYR A 73 -28.17 -12.81 -8.60
C TYR A 73 -27.11 -12.21 -7.66
N LEU A 74 -26.07 -12.96 -7.29
CA LEU A 74 -24.93 -12.42 -6.53
C LEU A 74 -24.22 -11.29 -7.26
N SER A 75 -24.05 -11.41 -8.59
CA SER A 75 -23.45 -10.34 -9.40
C SER A 75 -24.32 -9.08 -9.41
N TYR A 76 -25.64 -9.25 -9.55
CA TYR A 76 -26.60 -8.14 -9.42
C TYR A 76 -26.45 -7.45 -8.06
N LEU A 77 -26.47 -8.20 -6.95
CA LEU A 77 -26.31 -7.65 -5.60
C LEU A 77 -24.98 -6.89 -5.44
N LYS A 78 -23.88 -7.46 -5.95
CA LYS A 78 -22.56 -6.82 -5.89
C LYS A 78 -22.52 -5.47 -6.60
N ASN A 79 -23.21 -5.31 -7.72
CA ASN A 79 -23.23 -4.10 -8.49
C ASN A 79 -24.21 -3.05 -7.94
N ASN A 80 -25.27 -3.45 -7.26
CA ASN A 80 -26.38 -2.61 -6.86
C ASN A 80 -26.50 -2.37 -5.34
N VAL A 81 -26.06 -3.32 -4.50
CA VAL A 81 -26.15 -3.19 -3.04
C VAL A 81 -24.88 -2.62 -2.43
N PRO A 82 -24.91 -1.42 -1.81
CA PRO A 82 -23.74 -0.85 -1.16
C PRO A 82 -23.43 -1.57 0.16
N VAL A 83 -22.25 -2.19 0.22
CA VAL A 83 -21.71 -2.84 1.42
C VAL A 83 -20.70 -1.90 2.08
N ILE A 84 -20.72 -1.80 3.42
CA ILE A 84 -19.76 -0.99 4.18
C ILE A 84 -18.35 -1.53 4.03
N LYS A 85 -17.36 -0.63 3.97
CA LYS A 85 -15.94 -1.05 3.85
C LYS A 85 -15.35 -1.59 5.16
N ARG A 86 -15.82 -1.09 6.32
CA ARG A 86 -15.35 -1.45 7.66
C ARG A 86 -16.52 -1.67 8.59
N VAL A 87 -16.45 -2.69 9.44
CA VAL A 87 -17.47 -2.97 10.45
C VAL A 87 -17.29 -2.02 11.64
N PRO A 88 -18.33 -1.24 12.03
CA PRO A 88 -18.27 -0.37 13.21
C PRO A 88 -17.93 -1.15 14.48
N ARG A 89 -17.03 -0.59 15.32
CA ARG A 89 -16.57 -1.30 16.54
C ARG A 89 -17.68 -1.86 17.38
N GLY A 90 -18.75 -1.08 17.62
CA GLY A 90 -19.87 -1.49 18.45
C GLY A 90 -20.77 -2.60 17.83
N ALA A 91 -20.60 -2.93 16.55
CA ALA A 91 -21.35 -4.02 15.89
C ALA A 91 -20.51 -5.29 15.68
N ARG A 92 -19.18 -5.26 15.87
CA ARG A 92 -18.27 -6.36 15.51
C ARG A 92 -18.61 -7.66 16.19
N ILE A 93 -18.97 -7.65 17.49
CA ILE A 93 -19.34 -8.86 18.25
C ILE A 93 -20.58 -9.53 17.64
N SER A 94 -21.65 -8.77 17.40
CA SER A 94 -22.88 -9.32 16.80
C SER A 94 -22.63 -9.87 15.41
N VAL A 95 -21.85 -9.16 14.58
CA VAL A 95 -21.52 -9.59 13.21
C VAL A 95 -20.60 -10.81 13.21
N ALA A 96 -19.63 -10.91 14.14
CA ALA A 96 -18.75 -12.06 14.27
C ALA A 96 -19.53 -13.32 14.66
N ASN A 97 -20.43 -13.21 15.63
CA ASN A 97 -21.30 -14.32 16.05
C ASN A 97 -22.21 -14.76 14.91
N HIS A 98 -22.81 -13.82 14.17
CA HIS A 98 -23.67 -14.15 13.05
C HIS A 98 -22.91 -14.89 11.93
N LEU A 99 -21.74 -14.36 11.51
CA LEU A 99 -20.91 -15.00 10.49
C LEU A 99 -20.42 -16.39 10.97
N SER A 100 -19.99 -16.50 12.24
CA SER A 100 -19.59 -17.78 12.84
C SER A 100 -20.71 -18.82 12.78
N GLY A 101 -21.95 -18.42 13.06
CA GLY A 101 -23.13 -19.29 12.97
C GLY A 101 -23.42 -19.78 11.56
N LEU A 102 -23.32 -18.89 10.55
CA LEU A 102 -23.49 -19.28 9.14
C LEU A 102 -22.40 -20.26 8.69
N ILE A 103 -21.13 -19.99 9.03
CA ILE A 103 -20.01 -20.88 8.69
C ILE A 103 -20.18 -22.27 9.33
N LYS A 104 -20.59 -22.34 10.61
CA LYS A 104 -20.83 -23.62 11.30
C LYS A 104 -21.88 -24.45 10.57
N LYS A 105 -23.00 -23.84 10.18
CA LYS A 105 -24.06 -24.53 9.43
C LYS A 105 -23.54 -25.09 8.12
N CYS A 106 -22.75 -24.31 7.34
CA CYS A 106 -22.16 -24.81 6.10
C CYS A 106 -21.30 -26.06 6.31
N VAL A 107 -20.52 -26.12 7.39
CA VAL A 107 -19.63 -27.26 7.68
C VAL A 107 -20.40 -28.45 8.18
N GLU A 108 -21.46 -28.24 8.97
CA GLU A 108 -22.25 -29.30 9.61
C GLU A 108 -23.27 -29.96 8.63
N SER A 109 -23.95 -29.15 7.83
CA SER A 109 -25.00 -29.63 6.93
C SER A 109 -24.55 -29.92 5.51
N ASN A 110 -23.55 -29.14 5.03
CA ASN A 110 -23.11 -29.06 3.62
C ASN A 110 -24.26 -28.87 2.60
N GLN A 111 -25.38 -28.29 3.06
CA GLN A 111 -26.56 -28.08 2.22
C GLN A 111 -26.44 -26.78 1.41
N ILE A 112 -26.92 -26.78 0.18
CA ILE A 112 -26.87 -25.62 -0.75
C ILE A 112 -27.44 -24.35 -0.12
N VAL A 113 -28.55 -24.48 0.63
CA VAL A 113 -29.25 -23.37 1.28
C VAL A 113 -28.36 -22.65 2.31
N ASP A 114 -27.60 -23.41 3.12
CA ASP A 114 -26.70 -22.81 4.12
C ASP A 114 -25.53 -22.06 3.46
N TRP A 115 -24.97 -22.59 2.37
CA TRP A 115 -23.96 -21.91 1.57
C TRP A 115 -24.52 -20.65 0.89
N HIS A 116 -25.74 -20.68 0.35
CA HIS A 116 -26.39 -19.49 -0.20
C HIS A 116 -26.52 -18.40 0.88
N ASN A 117 -26.93 -18.74 2.10
CA ASN A 117 -27.01 -17.80 3.22
C ASN A 117 -25.63 -17.20 3.54
N LEU A 118 -24.55 -17.98 3.50
CA LEU A 118 -23.19 -17.49 3.70
C LEU A 118 -22.77 -16.53 2.57
N PHE A 119 -23.06 -16.82 1.31
CA PHE A 119 -22.76 -15.93 0.18
C PHE A 119 -23.56 -14.62 0.23
N LEU A 120 -24.77 -14.64 0.77
CA LEU A 120 -25.62 -13.46 0.94
C LEU A 120 -25.23 -12.61 2.16
N PHE A 121 -24.41 -13.11 3.08
CA PHE A 121 -24.08 -12.47 4.35
C PHE A 121 -23.73 -10.97 4.21
N SER A 122 -22.87 -10.57 3.27
CA SER A 122 -22.48 -9.18 3.13
C SER A 122 -23.64 -8.29 2.69
N TYR A 123 -24.52 -8.80 1.84
CA TYR A 123 -25.64 -8.06 1.27
C TYR A 123 -26.83 -7.98 2.22
N THR A 124 -26.98 -8.93 3.11
CA THR A 124 -28.04 -8.94 4.13
C THR A 124 -27.62 -8.24 5.42
N THR A 125 -26.37 -8.42 5.85
CA THR A 125 -25.87 -7.95 7.15
C THR A 125 -25.13 -6.61 7.06
N LEU A 126 -24.26 -6.43 6.05
CA LEU A 126 -23.35 -5.30 5.96
C LEU A 126 -23.82 -4.22 4.96
N HIS A 127 -25.04 -4.28 4.48
CA HIS A 127 -25.62 -3.27 3.60
C HIS A 127 -26.06 -2.01 4.36
N VAL A 128 -26.13 -0.88 3.66
CA VAL A 128 -26.57 0.40 4.23
C VAL A 128 -27.56 1.09 3.28
N LYS A 129 -28.78 1.34 3.75
CA LYS A 129 -29.75 2.22 3.08
C LYS A 129 -29.49 3.67 3.44
N LYS A 130 -29.56 4.59 2.47
CA LYS A 130 -29.27 6.02 2.67
C LYS A 130 -30.34 6.78 3.45
N ASP A 131 -31.57 6.31 3.47
CA ASP A 131 -32.71 7.16 3.82
C ASP A 131 -33.22 7.02 5.28
N GLU A 132 -32.61 6.20 6.09
CA GLU A 132 -32.94 6.08 7.52
C GLU A 132 -31.99 6.94 8.37
N ALA A 133 -32.23 8.25 8.41
CA ALA A 133 -31.42 9.23 9.14
C ALA A 133 -31.46 9.14 10.67
N THR A 134 -32.41 8.38 11.24
CA THR A 134 -32.69 8.36 12.68
C THR A 134 -31.88 7.34 13.50
N ILE A 135 -31.34 6.29 12.87
CA ILE A 135 -30.68 5.20 13.58
C ILE A 135 -29.18 5.18 13.24
N SER A 136 -28.31 5.03 14.26
CA SER A 136 -26.86 4.95 14.05
C SER A 136 -26.47 3.76 13.17
N LEU A 137 -25.38 3.88 12.39
CA LEU A 137 -24.86 2.79 11.55
C LEU A 137 -24.61 1.51 12.36
N THR A 138 -24.10 1.65 13.59
CA THR A 138 -23.86 0.51 14.50
C THR A 138 -25.16 -0.23 14.82
N GLN A 139 -26.22 0.50 15.12
CA GLN A 139 -27.51 -0.12 15.44
C GLN A 139 -28.16 -0.76 14.22
N LYS A 140 -28.06 -0.13 13.04
CA LYS A 140 -28.54 -0.73 11.77
C LYS A 140 -27.90 -2.09 11.51
N ILE A 141 -26.58 -2.15 11.61
CA ILE A 141 -25.84 -3.41 11.40
C ILE A 141 -26.21 -4.47 12.44
N LYS A 142 -26.42 -4.09 13.72
CA LYS A 142 -26.88 -5.02 14.75
C LYS A 142 -28.30 -5.57 14.44
N ASN A 143 -29.20 -4.69 14.00
CA ASN A 143 -30.56 -5.08 13.63
C ASN A 143 -30.53 -6.04 12.43
N ASN A 144 -29.69 -5.79 11.41
CA ASN A 144 -29.54 -6.67 10.27
C ASN A 144 -29.05 -8.07 10.65
N CYS A 145 -28.31 -8.23 11.77
CA CYS A 145 -27.91 -9.56 12.27
C CYS A 145 -29.07 -10.34 12.88
N LEU A 146 -30.15 -9.68 13.31
CA LEU A 146 -31.30 -10.28 13.99
C LEU A 146 -32.45 -10.59 13.03
N THR A 147 -32.59 -9.81 11.95
CA THR A 147 -33.69 -9.98 10.99
C THR A 147 -33.35 -11.04 9.94
N LYS A 148 -34.18 -12.05 9.77
CA LYS A 148 -34.18 -12.91 8.58
C LYS A 148 -34.76 -12.08 7.43
N THR A 149 -33.88 -11.33 6.71
CA THR A 149 -34.33 -10.46 5.62
C THR A 149 -34.75 -11.29 4.42
N SER A 150 -36.03 -11.23 4.14
CA SER A 150 -36.61 -11.58 2.86
C SER A 150 -36.46 -10.39 1.91
N SER A 151 -35.92 -10.60 0.74
CA SER A 151 -35.87 -9.80 -0.49
C SER A 151 -34.80 -8.71 -0.63
N PRO A 152 -34.21 -8.61 -1.82
CA PRO A 152 -33.27 -7.59 -2.18
C PRO A 152 -33.95 -6.26 -2.46
N PHE A 153 -33.25 -5.21 -2.11
CA PHE A 153 -33.75 -3.84 -2.13
C PHE A 153 -33.37 -3.10 -3.41
N ASP A 154 -34.32 -2.36 -3.98
CA ASP A 154 -34.03 -1.29 -4.92
C ASP A 154 -33.22 -0.21 -4.20
N SER A 155 -31.96 -0.11 -4.55
CA SER A 155 -31.07 0.94 -4.07
C SER A 155 -30.81 1.92 -5.20
N PRO A 156 -30.93 3.23 -4.98
CA PRO A 156 -30.61 4.21 -6.00
C PRO A 156 -29.13 4.13 -6.39
N LYS A 157 -28.85 4.19 -7.68
CA LYS A 157 -27.50 4.18 -8.27
C LYS A 157 -26.58 5.13 -7.50
N ARG A 158 -25.39 4.66 -7.13
CA ARG A 158 -24.32 5.49 -6.57
C ARG A 158 -23.98 6.60 -7.56
N GLY A 159 -24.12 7.87 -7.15
CA GLY A 159 -23.51 8.97 -7.87
C GLY A 159 -22.01 8.71 -8.01
N THR A 160 -21.47 8.88 -9.21
CA THR A 160 -20.04 8.74 -9.50
C THR A 160 -19.25 9.74 -8.65
N LEU A 161 -18.44 9.22 -7.71
CA LEU A 161 -17.46 10.04 -6.99
C LEU A 161 -16.41 10.51 -8.01
N SER A 162 -15.98 11.77 -7.93
CA SER A 162 -14.89 12.24 -8.76
C SER A 162 -13.64 11.38 -8.53
N ARG A 163 -12.86 11.10 -9.58
CA ARG A 163 -11.62 10.32 -9.54
C ARG A 163 -10.69 10.78 -8.40
N ILE A 164 -10.54 12.09 -8.23
CA ILE A 164 -9.70 12.69 -7.19
C ILE A 164 -10.19 12.29 -5.78
N LYS A 165 -11.47 12.41 -5.48
CA LYS A 165 -12.05 12.01 -4.18
C LYS A 165 -11.86 10.51 -3.90
N LEU A 166 -11.91 9.67 -4.93
CA LEU A 166 -11.66 8.24 -4.78
C LEU A 166 -10.19 7.96 -4.46
N ILE A 167 -9.26 8.65 -5.11
CA ILE A 167 -7.81 8.55 -4.86
C ILE A 167 -7.48 9.00 -3.44
N GLU A 168 -7.93 10.20 -3.05
CA GLU A 168 -7.70 10.74 -1.71
C GLU A 168 -8.32 9.86 -0.61
N GLY A 169 -9.52 9.32 -0.85
CA GLY A 169 -10.15 8.35 0.04
C GLY A 169 -9.33 7.08 0.23
N LYS A 170 -8.72 6.56 -0.85
CA LYS A 170 -7.82 5.40 -0.76
C LYS A 170 -6.55 5.70 0.04
N ILE A 171 -5.97 6.90 -0.13
CA ILE A 171 -4.80 7.32 0.66
C ILE A 171 -5.19 7.43 2.14
N ALA A 172 -6.32 8.08 2.45
CA ALA A 172 -6.82 8.22 3.83
C ALA A 172 -7.10 6.85 4.50
N ASP A 173 -7.50 5.84 3.71
CA ASP A 173 -7.70 4.46 4.14
C ASP A 173 -6.38 3.64 4.24
N GLY A 174 -5.24 4.21 3.80
CA GLY A 174 -3.92 3.56 3.78
C GLY A 174 -3.66 2.64 2.58
N ASP A 175 -4.52 2.67 1.55
CA ASP A 175 -4.33 1.95 0.28
C ASP A 175 -3.49 2.78 -0.70
N LEU A 176 -2.22 3.04 -0.36
CA LEU A 176 -1.33 3.88 -1.16
C LEU A 176 -1.07 3.29 -2.55
N LYS A 177 -0.92 1.96 -2.65
CA LYS A 177 -0.67 1.29 -3.95
C LYS A 177 -1.89 1.36 -4.86
N GLY A 178 -3.08 1.18 -4.32
CA GLY A 178 -4.33 1.34 -5.06
C GLY A 178 -4.58 2.78 -5.49
N ALA A 179 -4.26 3.75 -4.63
CA ALA A 179 -4.32 5.17 -4.95
C ALA A 179 -3.33 5.55 -6.08
N ALA A 180 -2.07 5.15 -5.95
CA ALA A 180 -1.03 5.39 -6.95
C ALA A 180 -1.36 4.74 -8.30
N ARG A 181 -1.93 3.53 -8.30
CA ARG A 181 -2.41 2.89 -9.54
C ARG A 181 -3.48 3.74 -10.21
N LEU A 182 -4.51 4.16 -9.48
CA LEU A 182 -5.57 5.01 -10.04
C LEU A 182 -5.06 6.38 -10.51
N LEU A 183 -4.02 6.92 -9.85
CA LEU A 183 -3.45 8.22 -10.20
C LEU A 183 -2.57 8.14 -11.45
N PHE A 184 -1.74 7.10 -11.57
CA PHE A 184 -0.67 7.00 -12.58
C PHE A 184 -1.03 6.13 -13.79
N THR A 185 -2.06 5.30 -13.71
CA THR A 185 -2.44 4.45 -14.84
C THR A 185 -3.71 4.95 -15.49
N ASN A 186 -3.66 4.99 -16.79
CA ASN A 186 -4.84 5.08 -17.64
C ASN A 186 -5.41 3.68 -17.90
N ASP A 187 -5.15 2.69 -17.01
CA ASP A 187 -5.77 1.38 -17.06
C ASP A 187 -7.29 1.57 -16.90
N VAL A 188 -7.95 1.76 -18.00
CA VAL A 188 -9.40 1.88 -18.08
C VAL A 188 -9.96 0.47 -18.03
N LEU A 189 -11.03 0.29 -17.25
CA LEU A 189 -11.85 -0.90 -17.39
C LEU A 189 -12.25 -0.99 -18.87
N SER A 190 -12.04 -2.14 -19.48
CA SER A 190 -12.46 -2.34 -20.85
C SER A 190 -13.97 -2.03 -21.00
N PRO A 191 -14.38 -1.33 -22.05
CA PRO A 191 -15.78 -1.00 -22.26
C PRO A 191 -16.62 -2.28 -22.34
N ASP A 192 -17.90 -2.17 -22.02
CA ASP A 192 -18.86 -3.28 -22.12
C ASP A 192 -19.30 -3.43 -23.57
N THR A 193 -18.49 -4.09 -24.36
CA THR A 193 -18.73 -4.32 -25.78
C THR A 193 -18.66 -5.80 -26.13
N PRO A 194 -19.33 -6.25 -27.20
CA PRO A 194 -19.18 -7.62 -27.71
C PRO A 194 -17.72 -8.01 -27.94
N ASP A 195 -16.87 -7.08 -28.39
CA ASP A 195 -15.44 -7.32 -28.63
C ASP A 195 -14.70 -7.64 -27.32
N THR A 196 -15.01 -6.91 -26.24
CA THR A 196 -14.43 -7.21 -24.93
C THR A 196 -14.87 -8.59 -24.44
N LEU A 197 -16.13 -8.94 -24.63
CA LEU A 197 -16.65 -10.26 -24.24
C LEU A 197 -16.00 -11.36 -25.09
N SER A 198 -15.90 -11.19 -26.38
CA SER A 198 -15.22 -12.11 -27.30
C SER A 198 -13.74 -12.30 -26.91
N ALA A 199 -13.05 -11.20 -26.58
CA ALA A 199 -11.67 -11.25 -26.09
C ALA A 199 -11.55 -11.99 -24.75
N LEU A 200 -12.53 -11.88 -23.86
CA LEU A 200 -12.56 -12.65 -22.61
C LEU A 200 -12.78 -14.14 -22.87
N HIS A 201 -13.70 -14.51 -23.77
CA HIS A 201 -13.91 -15.91 -24.18
C HIS A 201 -12.63 -16.51 -24.78
N SER A 202 -11.95 -15.79 -25.69
CA SER A 202 -10.70 -16.27 -26.29
C SER A 202 -9.57 -16.50 -25.26
N LYS A 203 -9.64 -15.84 -24.08
CA LYS A 203 -8.69 -16.03 -22.97
C LYS A 203 -9.07 -17.15 -22.00
N HIS A 204 -10.26 -17.72 -22.12
CA HIS A 204 -10.73 -18.86 -21.34
C HIS A 204 -11.15 -19.96 -22.32
N PRO A 205 -10.18 -20.74 -22.87
CA PRO A 205 -10.47 -21.76 -23.85
C PRO A 205 -11.37 -22.85 -23.25
N PRO A 206 -12.19 -23.54 -24.09
CA PRO A 206 -12.96 -24.69 -23.67
C PRO A 206 -12.05 -25.87 -23.33
N ALA A 207 -12.60 -26.82 -22.58
CA ALA A 207 -11.92 -28.09 -22.31
C ALA A 207 -11.58 -28.83 -23.63
N PRO A 208 -10.50 -29.63 -23.66
CA PRO A 208 -10.19 -30.47 -24.83
C PRO A 208 -11.31 -31.48 -25.07
N VAL A 209 -11.42 -31.94 -26.31
CA VAL A 209 -12.44 -32.91 -26.72
C VAL A 209 -12.34 -34.25 -25.96
N ILE A 210 -11.11 -34.63 -25.60
CA ILE A 210 -10.84 -35.78 -24.75
C ILE A 210 -11.00 -35.32 -23.30
N PRO A 211 -11.95 -35.88 -22.51
CA PRO A 211 -12.14 -35.54 -21.10
C PRO A 211 -10.87 -35.80 -20.30
N TYR A 212 -10.62 -34.91 -19.33
CA TYR A 212 -9.58 -35.15 -18.32
C TYR A 212 -9.95 -36.36 -17.43
N PHE A 213 -8.98 -37.25 -17.24
CA PHE A 213 -9.11 -38.34 -16.27
C PHE A 213 -8.29 -38.03 -15.03
N PHE A 214 -8.98 -37.80 -13.94
CA PHE A 214 -8.35 -37.54 -12.65
C PHE A 214 -8.34 -38.79 -11.79
N ASP A 215 -7.21 -39.07 -11.17
CA ASP A 215 -7.12 -40.13 -10.19
C ASP A 215 -8.01 -39.82 -8.97
N SER A 216 -8.84 -40.76 -8.58
CA SER A 216 -9.59 -40.61 -7.33
C SER A 216 -8.65 -40.56 -6.13
N PRO A 217 -8.88 -39.68 -5.14
CA PRO A 217 -8.12 -39.68 -3.90
C PRO A 217 -8.25 -41.02 -3.19
N THR A 218 -7.18 -41.57 -2.64
CA THR A 218 -7.23 -42.77 -1.79
C THR A 218 -7.83 -42.43 -0.42
N ALA A 219 -8.50 -43.33 0.21
CA ALA A 219 -9.14 -43.13 1.54
C ALA A 219 -8.11 -42.69 2.62
N ASP A 220 -6.85 -43.14 2.51
CA ASP A 220 -5.77 -42.87 3.47
C ASP A 220 -4.93 -41.64 3.11
N GLN A 221 -5.31 -40.89 2.06
CA GLN A 221 -4.54 -39.73 1.66
C GLN A 221 -4.70 -38.60 2.69
N ALA A 222 -3.60 -38.29 3.39
CA ALA A 222 -3.57 -37.20 4.36
C ALA A 222 -3.86 -35.85 3.69
N CYS A 223 -4.82 -35.10 4.26
CA CYS A 223 -5.11 -33.74 3.87
C CYS A 223 -4.33 -32.74 4.73
N LEU A 224 -4.06 -31.55 4.20
CA LEU A 224 -3.50 -30.48 4.99
C LEU A 224 -4.47 -30.08 6.11
N GLU A 225 -4.04 -30.18 7.36
CA GLU A 225 -4.74 -29.67 8.54
C GLU A 225 -4.08 -28.41 9.05
N ILE A 226 -4.90 -27.42 9.44
CA ILE A 226 -4.45 -26.11 9.88
C ILE A 226 -5.02 -25.74 11.24
N GLU A 227 -4.35 -24.79 11.89
CA GLU A 227 -4.75 -24.23 13.17
C GLU A 227 -5.26 -22.77 13.04
N GLY A 228 -5.90 -22.26 14.12
CA GLY A 228 -6.39 -20.88 14.17
C GLY A 228 -5.31 -19.82 13.95
N LYS A 229 -4.05 -20.11 14.30
CA LYS A 229 -2.91 -19.24 14.05
C LYS A 229 -2.67 -19.01 12.56
N ASP A 230 -2.78 -20.05 11.74
CA ASP A 230 -2.62 -19.96 10.28
C ASP A 230 -3.66 -19.02 9.67
N VAL A 231 -4.92 -19.14 10.16
CA VAL A 231 -6.02 -18.28 9.75
C VAL A 231 -5.77 -16.82 10.10
N ILE A 232 -5.37 -16.52 11.33
CA ILE A 232 -5.06 -15.15 11.79
C ILE A 232 -3.95 -14.54 10.92
N ASP A 233 -2.86 -15.27 10.76
CA ASP A 233 -1.70 -14.83 10.00
C ASP A 233 -2.04 -14.57 8.51
N ALA A 234 -2.85 -15.43 7.92
CA ALA A 234 -3.30 -15.27 6.55
C ALA A 234 -4.25 -14.06 6.40
N ILE A 235 -5.20 -13.84 7.33
CA ILE A 235 -6.08 -12.67 7.34
C ILE A 235 -5.26 -11.38 7.44
N ILE A 236 -4.29 -11.30 8.35
CA ILE A 236 -3.42 -10.12 8.51
C ILE A 236 -2.62 -9.85 7.23
N SER A 237 -2.17 -10.90 6.54
CA SER A 237 -1.33 -10.79 5.34
C SER A 237 -2.03 -10.22 4.10
N PHE A 238 -3.36 -10.13 4.07
CA PHE A 238 -4.05 -9.48 2.97
C PHE A 238 -3.69 -8.00 2.88
N LYS A 239 -3.42 -7.51 1.67
CA LYS A 239 -3.12 -6.10 1.42
C LYS A 239 -4.35 -5.24 1.72
N THR A 240 -4.12 -4.03 2.24
CA THR A 240 -5.18 -3.02 2.38
C THR A 240 -5.79 -2.72 1.01
N GLY A 241 -7.11 -2.58 0.95
CA GLY A 241 -7.83 -2.35 -0.31
C GLY A 241 -8.06 -3.59 -1.17
N SER A 242 -7.74 -4.81 -0.69
CA SER A 242 -8.07 -6.05 -1.40
C SER A 242 -9.57 -6.16 -1.64
N ALA A 243 -9.95 -6.44 -2.90
CA ALA A 243 -11.35 -6.52 -3.32
C ALA A 243 -12.06 -7.75 -2.75
N ALA A 244 -13.39 -7.67 -2.61
CA ALA A 244 -14.26 -8.80 -2.32
C ALA A 244 -14.57 -9.62 -3.57
N GLY A 245 -14.89 -10.89 -3.42
CA GLY A 245 -15.47 -11.76 -4.44
C GLY A 245 -16.93 -11.43 -4.76
N LEU A 246 -17.66 -12.38 -5.36
CA LEU A 246 -19.11 -12.25 -5.62
C LEU A 246 -19.92 -12.18 -4.32
N ASP A 247 -19.46 -12.83 -3.25
CA ASP A 247 -20.05 -12.85 -1.90
C ASP A 247 -19.99 -11.50 -1.17
N GLY A 248 -19.28 -10.50 -1.70
CA GLY A 248 -19.12 -9.18 -1.08
C GLY A 248 -18.28 -9.19 0.21
N ILE A 249 -17.79 -10.33 0.71
CA ILE A 249 -16.94 -10.43 1.90
C ILE A 249 -15.54 -9.93 1.53
N SER A 250 -15.13 -8.79 2.10
CA SER A 250 -13.77 -8.28 1.90
C SER A 250 -12.81 -8.80 2.98
N PRO A 251 -11.50 -8.91 2.67
CA PRO A 251 -10.50 -9.22 3.70
C PRO A 251 -10.50 -8.24 4.87
N GLN A 252 -10.93 -6.98 4.65
CA GLN A 252 -11.05 -5.99 5.70
C GLN A 252 -12.16 -6.34 6.71
N HIS A 253 -13.26 -6.93 6.25
CA HIS A 253 -14.32 -7.40 7.15
C HIS A 253 -13.78 -8.48 8.09
N LEU A 254 -13.02 -9.46 7.57
CA LEU A 254 -12.39 -10.49 8.40
C LEU A 254 -11.41 -9.88 9.41
N LYS A 255 -10.57 -8.92 9.00
CA LYS A 255 -9.66 -8.20 9.91
C LYS A 255 -10.41 -7.46 11.03
N ASP A 256 -11.54 -6.85 10.72
CA ASP A 256 -12.34 -6.12 11.71
C ASP A 256 -12.99 -7.09 12.71
N LEU A 257 -13.49 -8.25 12.23
CA LEU A 257 -14.22 -9.24 13.03
C LEU A 257 -13.32 -10.17 13.85
N THR A 258 -12.06 -10.35 13.45
CA THR A 258 -11.05 -11.16 14.19
C THR A 258 -10.06 -10.30 14.97
N SER A 259 -10.33 -8.98 15.09
CA SER A 259 -9.48 -8.09 15.88
C SER A 259 -9.60 -8.38 17.37
N TYR A 260 -8.51 -8.15 18.13
CA TYR A 260 -8.46 -8.38 19.58
C TYR A 260 -9.65 -7.76 20.35
N SER A 261 -10.12 -6.59 19.89
CA SER A 261 -11.24 -5.87 20.50
C SER A 261 -12.61 -6.58 20.39
N VAL A 262 -12.70 -7.69 19.64
CA VAL A 262 -13.93 -8.48 19.50
C VAL A 262 -14.03 -9.58 20.60
N GLY A 263 -12.93 -9.88 21.28
CA GLY A 263 -12.88 -10.86 22.36
C GLY A 263 -13.28 -12.26 21.91
N ASP A 264 -14.02 -13.00 22.75
CA ASP A 264 -14.41 -14.40 22.55
C ASP A 264 -15.17 -14.64 21.23
N ALA A 265 -16.00 -13.69 20.79
CA ALA A 265 -16.71 -13.80 19.51
C ALA A 265 -15.73 -13.84 18.31
N GLY A 266 -14.61 -13.09 18.40
CA GLY A 266 -13.53 -13.14 17.40
C GLY A 266 -12.81 -14.49 17.42
N VAL A 267 -12.54 -15.05 18.59
CA VAL A 267 -11.92 -16.38 18.76
C VAL A 267 -12.83 -17.46 18.19
N GLN A 268 -14.12 -17.43 18.50
CA GLN A 268 -15.10 -18.38 17.96
C GLN A 268 -15.20 -18.30 16.43
N LEU A 269 -15.15 -17.09 15.86
CA LEU A 269 -15.14 -16.91 14.41
C LEU A 269 -13.88 -17.51 13.79
N ILE A 270 -12.70 -17.31 14.41
CA ILE A 270 -11.45 -17.94 13.95
C ILE A 270 -11.58 -19.46 13.97
N CYS A 271 -12.09 -20.05 15.04
CA CYS A 271 -12.35 -21.49 15.12
C CYS A 271 -13.30 -21.99 14.01
N SER A 272 -14.37 -21.23 13.72
CA SER A 272 -15.31 -21.60 12.66
C SER A 272 -14.68 -21.51 11.27
N ILE A 273 -13.87 -20.47 11.00
CA ILE A 273 -13.12 -20.32 9.74
C ILE A 273 -12.09 -21.46 9.60
N THR A 274 -11.39 -21.83 10.68
CA THR A 274 -10.43 -22.96 10.69
C THR A 274 -11.12 -24.25 10.29
N LYS A 275 -12.27 -24.56 10.90
CA LYS A 275 -13.07 -25.75 10.54
C LYS A 275 -13.51 -25.72 9.08
N LEU A 276 -13.97 -24.55 8.58
CA LEU A 276 -14.37 -24.40 7.19
C LEU A 276 -13.20 -24.67 6.23
N ILE A 277 -12.01 -24.15 6.52
CA ILE A 277 -10.84 -24.33 5.64
C ILE A 277 -10.37 -25.79 5.67
N ASN A 278 -10.34 -26.44 6.83
CA ASN A 278 -10.05 -27.88 6.93
C ASN A 278 -11.09 -28.71 6.16
N PHE A 279 -12.37 -28.31 6.22
CA PHE A 279 -13.44 -28.92 5.43
C PHE A 279 -13.23 -28.70 3.91
N MET A 280 -12.75 -27.52 3.49
CA MET A 280 -12.36 -27.27 2.09
C MET A 280 -11.17 -28.15 1.67
N PHE A 281 -10.15 -28.27 2.52
CA PHE A 281 -8.96 -29.07 2.24
C PHE A 281 -9.25 -30.57 2.15
N SER A 282 -10.25 -31.07 2.89
CA SER A 282 -10.69 -32.46 2.78
C SER A 282 -11.49 -32.77 1.50
N GLY A 283 -11.74 -31.78 0.62
CA GLY A 283 -12.44 -31.99 -0.65
C GLY A 283 -13.93 -32.34 -0.52
N LYS A 284 -14.54 -32.20 0.66
CA LYS A 284 -15.93 -32.65 0.96
C LYS A 284 -17.02 -31.63 0.57
N ILE A 285 -16.65 -30.55 -0.12
CA ILE A 285 -17.62 -29.51 -0.54
C ILE A 285 -18.55 -30.09 -1.61
N ASN A 286 -19.85 -29.81 -1.47
CA ASN A 286 -20.86 -30.19 -2.47
C ASN A 286 -20.48 -29.64 -3.85
N ALA A 287 -20.59 -30.45 -4.91
CA ALA A 287 -20.19 -30.13 -6.28
C ALA A 287 -20.90 -28.88 -6.81
N ASP A 288 -22.21 -28.71 -6.53
CA ASP A 288 -22.97 -27.53 -6.95
C ASP A 288 -22.44 -26.23 -6.34
N ILE A 289 -21.94 -26.32 -5.10
CA ILE A 289 -21.32 -25.18 -4.39
C ILE A 289 -19.90 -24.96 -4.86
N ALA A 290 -19.14 -26.01 -5.20
CA ALA A 290 -17.76 -25.91 -5.66
C ALA A 290 -17.65 -25.00 -6.88
N SER A 291 -18.51 -25.13 -7.88
CA SER A 291 -18.51 -24.30 -9.09
C SER A 291 -18.65 -22.80 -8.79
N LEU A 292 -19.39 -22.44 -7.73
CA LEU A 292 -19.62 -21.06 -7.29
C LEU A 292 -18.53 -20.56 -6.33
N LEU A 293 -18.15 -21.34 -5.33
CA LEU A 293 -17.13 -20.99 -4.32
C LEU A 293 -15.76 -20.81 -4.97
N PHE A 294 -15.42 -21.67 -5.91
CA PHE A 294 -14.17 -21.63 -6.68
C PHE A 294 -14.28 -20.82 -7.98
N GLY A 295 -15.45 -20.28 -8.27
CA GLY A 295 -15.68 -19.27 -9.29
C GLY A 295 -15.09 -17.89 -8.93
N ALA A 296 -15.23 -16.92 -9.84
CA ALA A 296 -14.72 -15.58 -9.62
C ALA A 296 -15.53 -14.48 -10.32
N ASN A 297 -15.43 -13.26 -9.77
CA ASN A 297 -15.82 -12.07 -10.50
C ASN A 297 -14.69 -11.68 -11.46
N LEU A 298 -14.99 -11.63 -12.75
CA LEU A 298 -14.04 -11.31 -13.79
C LEU A 298 -14.02 -9.79 -14.03
N ILE A 299 -12.83 -9.22 -14.14
CA ILE A 299 -12.60 -7.82 -14.46
C ILE A 299 -11.73 -7.76 -15.70
N ALA A 300 -12.18 -7.04 -16.72
CA ALA A 300 -11.43 -6.82 -17.94
C ALA A 300 -10.64 -5.50 -17.84
N LEU A 301 -9.32 -5.56 -17.96
CA LEU A 301 -8.44 -4.40 -18.04
C LEU A 301 -7.87 -4.27 -19.44
N THR A 302 -7.93 -3.06 -20.00
CA THR A 302 -7.31 -2.76 -21.30
C THR A 302 -5.80 -2.73 -21.15
N LYS A 303 -5.07 -3.49 -21.97
CA LYS A 303 -3.61 -3.44 -22.08
C LYS A 303 -3.18 -2.24 -22.93
N LYS A 304 -1.89 -1.88 -22.85
CA LYS A 304 -1.30 -0.81 -23.66
C LYS A 304 -1.35 -1.10 -25.17
N ASP A 305 -1.33 -2.36 -25.54
CA ASP A 305 -1.44 -2.87 -26.93
C ASP A 305 -2.90 -2.98 -27.39
N GLY A 306 -3.87 -2.44 -26.65
CA GLY A 306 -5.30 -2.54 -26.95
C GLY A 306 -5.93 -3.89 -26.56
N GLY A 307 -5.15 -4.88 -26.18
CA GLY A 307 -5.66 -6.19 -25.78
C GLY A 307 -6.34 -6.17 -24.40
N VAL A 308 -7.05 -7.24 -24.07
CA VAL A 308 -7.74 -7.40 -22.77
C VAL A 308 -6.93 -8.31 -21.85
N ARG A 309 -6.78 -7.88 -20.57
CA ARG A 309 -6.26 -8.73 -19.49
C ARG A 309 -7.39 -9.11 -18.54
N PRO A 310 -7.78 -10.41 -18.48
CA PRO A 310 -8.74 -10.88 -17.50
C PRO A 310 -8.13 -10.94 -16.11
N ILE A 311 -8.85 -10.45 -15.10
CA ILE A 311 -8.47 -10.60 -13.68
C ILE A 311 -9.64 -11.25 -12.96
N ALA A 312 -9.44 -12.47 -12.48
CA ALA A 312 -10.41 -13.22 -11.72
C ALA A 312 -10.28 -12.91 -10.22
N VAL A 313 -11.31 -12.32 -9.63
CA VAL A 313 -11.37 -12.01 -8.19
C VAL A 313 -12.26 -13.04 -7.51
N GLY A 314 -11.66 -14.11 -7.01
CA GLY A 314 -12.35 -15.17 -6.28
C GLY A 314 -12.86 -14.74 -4.90
N SER A 315 -13.70 -15.58 -4.30
CA SER A 315 -14.19 -15.43 -2.91
C SER A 315 -13.03 -15.17 -1.93
N THR A 316 -13.27 -14.34 -0.92
CA THR A 316 -12.25 -14.09 0.12
C THR A 316 -11.93 -15.36 0.90
N LEU A 317 -12.88 -16.25 1.09
CA LEU A 317 -12.67 -17.55 1.79
C LEU A 317 -11.76 -18.47 0.97
N ARG A 318 -12.00 -18.60 -0.36
CA ARG A 318 -11.10 -19.33 -1.26
C ARG A 318 -9.68 -18.77 -1.20
N ARG A 319 -9.54 -17.45 -1.39
CA ARG A 319 -8.21 -16.80 -1.36
C ARG A 319 -7.52 -16.94 0.00
N LEU A 320 -8.28 -17.02 1.10
CA LEU A 320 -7.76 -17.29 2.43
C LEU A 320 -7.19 -18.72 2.52
N ALA A 321 -7.96 -19.73 2.10
CA ALA A 321 -7.51 -21.12 2.02
C ALA A 321 -6.24 -21.24 1.16
N SER A 322 -6.25 -20.69 -0.06
CA SER A 322 -5.07 -20.69 -0.96
C SER A 322 -3.86 -20.01 -0.34
N LYS A 323 -4.02 -18.90 0.40
CA LYS A 323 -2.89 -18.23 1.08
C LYS A 323 -2.31 -19.06 2.21
N ILE A 324 -3.12 -19.79 2.94
CA ILE A 324 -2.68 -20.71 3.99
C ILE A 324 -1.91 -21.86 3.35
N ALA A 325 -2.51 -22.52 2.34
CA ALA A 325 -1.86 -23.59 1.59
C ALA A 325 -0.49 -23.17 1.04
N VAL A 326 -0.39 -22.01 0.37
CA VAL A 326 0.89 -21.45 -0.13
C VAL A 326 1.95 -21.36 0.98
N ARG A 327 1.58 -20.98 2.20
CA ARG A 327 2.55 -20.87 3.30
C ARG A 327 3.10 -22.21 3.72
N HIS A 328 2.25 -23.23 3.76
CA HIS A 328 2.65 -24.59 4.14
C HIS A 328 3.53 -25.25 3.08
N ILE A 329 3.19 -25.12 1.79
CA ILE A 329 3.95 -25.77 0.72
C ILE A 329 5.19 -25.00 0.25
N LYS A 330 5.34 -23.72 0.65
CA LYS A 330 6.35 -22.82 0.08
C LYS A 330 7.77 -23.36 0.17
N SER A 331 8.20 -23.83 1.33
CA SER A 331 9.58 -24.36 1.52
C SER A 331 9.80 -25.66 0.77
N LYS A 332 8.80 -26.55 0.75
CA LYS A 332 8.82 -27.81 0.00
C LYS A 332 8.96 -27.55 -1.49
N LEU A 333 8.12 -26.67 -2.05
CA LEU A 333 8.19 -26.35 -3.47
C LEU A 333 9.42 -25.52 -3.85
N GLN A 334 9.96 -24.69 -2.96
CA GLN A 334 11.22 -24.00 -3.22
C GLN A 334 12.35 -24.99 -3.49
N SER A 335 12.47 -26.10 -2.75
CA SER A 335 13.49 -27.12 -2.99
C SER A 335 13.27 -27.92 -4.29
N VAL A 336 12.02 -28.00 -4.77
CA VAL A 336 11.67 -28.65 -6.05
C VAL A 336 12.00 -27.75 -7.24
N PHE A 337 11.85 -26.42 -7.09
CA PHE A 337 11.96 -25.47 -8.17
C PHE A 337 13.37 -24.89 -8.36
N GLU A 338 14.09 -24.63 -7.25
CA GLU A 338 15.45 -24.08 -7.34
C GLU A 338 16.42 -25.11 -7.97
N PRO A 339 17.37 -24.67 -8.79
CA PRO A 339 17.66 -23.27 -9.16
C PRO A 339 17.01 -22.79 -10.45
N ILE A 340 16.14 -23.56 -11.07
CA ILE A 340 15.63 -23.31 -12.44
C ILE A 340 14.40 -22.39 -12.41
N GLN A 341 13.35 -22.78 -11.67
CA GLN A 341 12.12 -21.95 -11.55
C GLN A 341 12.22 -21.02 -10.33
N LEU A 342 12.44 -19.73 -10.57
CA LEU A 342 12.66 -18.71 -9.54
C LEU A 342 11.43 -17.84 -9.25
N GLY A 343 10.32 -18.09 -9.96
CA GLY A 343 9.10 -17.27 -9.88
C GLY A 343 8.22 -17.54 -8.68
N PHE A 344 8.33 -18.72 -8.03
CA PHE A 344 7.54 -19.09 -6.87
C PHE A 344 8.41 -19.39 -5.65
N GLY A 345 8.09 -18.77 -4.54
CA GLY A 345 8.70 -19.07 -3.24
C GLY A 345 10.10 -18.50 -3.02
N THR A 346 10.86 -18.25 -4.06
CA THR A 346 12.27 -17.86 -4.04
C THR A 346 12.45 -16.37 -3.78
N LYS A 347 13.09 -16.03 -2.65
CA LYS A 347 13.38 -14.64 -2.30
C LYS A 347 14.52 -14.10 -3.17
N GLY A 348 14.24 -13.01 -3.91
CA GLY A 348 15.25 -12.39 -4.79
C GLY A 348 15.43 -13.11 -6.14
N GLY A 349 14.49 -13.99 -6.54
CA GLY A 349 14.58 -14.76 -7.77
C GLY A 349 14.80 -13.91 -9.03
N CYS A 350 14.03 -12.81 -9.20
CA CYS A 350 14.24 -11.87 -10.33
C CYS A 350 15.65 -11.26 -10.32
N GLU A 351 16.14 -10.83 -9.16
CA GLU A 351 17.47 -10.22 -9.02
C GLU A 351 18.55 -11.24 -9.32
N ALA A 352 18.42 -12.47 -8.79
CA ALA A 352 19.35 -13.56 -9.05
C ALA A 352 19.43 -13.93 -10.54
N ALA A 353 18.27 -14.01 -11.22
CA ALA A 353 18.23 -14.28 -12.66
C ALA A 353 18.98 -13.23 -13.48
N VAL A 354 18.77 -11.94 -13.17
CA VAL A 354 19.45 -10.84 -13.88
C VAL A 354 20.94 -10.81 -13.61
N HIS A 355 21.37 -10.96 -12.34
CA HIS A 355 22.79 -11.02 -11.99
C HIS A 355 23.46 -12.25 -12.60
N ALA A 356 22.80 -13.41 -12.57
CA ALA A 356 23.32 -14.63 -13.17
C ALA A 356 23.49 -14.50 -14.68
N LEU A 357 22.51 -13.93 -15.40
CA LEU A 357 22.63 -13.71 -16.85
C LEU A 357 23.77 -12.75 -17.19
N ARG A 358 23.89 -11.64 -16.45
CA ARG A 358 24.99 -10.69 -16.68
C ARG A 358 26.36 -11.32 -16.44
N THR A 359 26.48 -12.11 -15.36
CA THR A 359 27.70 -12.86 -15.07
C THR A 359 27.96 -13.91 -16.14
N TYR A 360 26.95 -14.66 -16.58
CA TYR A 360 27.08 -15.67 -17.63
C TYR A 360 27.59 -15.05 -18.95
N LEU A 361 27.04 -13.89 -19.35
CA LEU A 361 27.45 -13.18 -20.57
C LEU A 361 28.82 -12.51 -20.48
N SER A 362 29.41 -12.40 -19.30
CA SER A 362 30.80 -11.92 -19.16
C SER A 362 31.86 -13.02 -19.38
N TYR A 363 31.44 -14.28 -19.49
CA TYR A 363 32.29 -15.41 -19.84
C TYR A 363 32.12 -15.80 -21.31
N ASP A 364 33.18 -16.30 -21.92
CA ASP A 364 33.23 -16.58 -23.36
C ASP A 364 32.46 -17.82 -23.84
N ASP A 365 31.82 -18.55 -22.94
CA ASP A 365 31.09 -19.80 -23.25
C ASP A 365 29.67 -19.60 -23.78
N CYS A 366 29.17 -18.37 -23.85
CA CYS A 366 27.84 -18.08 -24.33
C CYS A 366 27.87 -17.68 -25.80
N GLU A 367 27.17 -18.42 -26.66
CA GLU A 367 26.96 -18.03 -28.06
C GLU A 367 25.67 -17.21 -28.22
N ILE A 368 24.58 -17.74 -27.67
CA ILE A 368 23.26 -17.15 -27.78
C ILE A 368 22.47 -17.18 -26.48
N VAL A 369 21.51 -16.26 -26.36
CA VAL A 369 20.48 -16.27 -25.34
C VAL A 369 19.10 -16.18 -25.99
N VAL A 370 18.18 -17.05 -25.61
CA VAL A 370 16.80 -17.05 -26.06
C VAL A 370 15.88 -16.76 -24.89
N LYS A 371 15.02 -15.75 -25.02
CA LYS A 371 13.92 -15.46 -24.10
C LYS A 371 12.63 -16.03 -24.67
N ILE A 372 11.89 -16.75 -23.84
CA ILE A 372 10.70 -17.50 -24.18
C ILE A 372 9.48 -16.84 -23.56
N ASP A 373 8.44 -16.56 -24.38
CA ASP A 373 7.12 -16.08 -23.97
C ASP A 373 6.07 -17.13 -24.30
N VAL A 374 5.15 -17.42 -23.38
CA VAL A 374 4.07 -18.39 -23.54
C VAL A 374 2.73 -17.66 -23.69
N LYS A 375 1.93 -18.08 -24.67
CA LYS A 375 0.60 -17.48 -24.91
C LYS A 375 -0.37 -17.87 -23.80
N ASN A 376 -0.97 -16.89 -23.12
CA ASN A 376 -2.07 -17.09 -22.15
C ASN A 376 -1.82 -18.21 -21.13
N ALA A 377 -0.57 -18.41 -20.72
CA ALA A 377 -0.02 -19.56 -20.02
C ALA A 377 -0.91 -20.11 -18.88
N PHE A 378 -1.28 -19.24 -17.93
CA PHE A 378 -2.07 -19.65 -16.77
C PHE A 378 -3.45 -20.20 -17.09
N ASN A 379 -4.10 -19.71 -18.14
CA ASN A 379 -5.44 -20.12 -18.50
C ASN A 379 -5.47 -21.25 -19.54
N SER A 380 -4.28 -21.71 -20.01
CA SER A 380 -4.19 -22.69 -21.11
C SER A 380 -3.59 -24.04 -20.69
N VAL A 381 -2.86 -24.10 -19.55
CA VAL A 381 -2.23 -25.36 -19.11
C VAL A 381 -3.28 -26.42 -18.81
N ASN A 382 -3.05 -27.65 -19.28
CA ASN A 382 -3.96 -28.78 -19.06
C ASN A 382 -4.09 -29.13 -17.57
N ARG A 383 -5.33 -29.35 -17.11
CA ARG A 383 -5.61 -29.62 -15.68
C ARG A 383 -5.15 -31.00 -15.21
N ASP A 384 -5.10 -31.99 -16.09
CA ASP A 384 -4.56 -33.32 -15.81
C ASP A 384 -3.05 -33.26 -15.53
N ALA A 385 -2.26 -32.61 -16.40
CA ALA A 385 -0.83 -32.39 -16.17
C ALA A 385 -0.60 -31.64 -14.84
N MET A 386 -1.39 -30.63 -14.58
CA MET A 386 -1.33 -29.81 -13.36
C MET A 386 -1.63 -30.65 -12.11
N LEU A 387 -2.73 -31.43 -12.10
CA LEU A 387 -3.16 -32.22 -10.94
C LEU A 387 -2.29 -33.45 -10.72
N THR A 388 -1.73 -34.03 -11.79
CA THR A 388 -0.75 -35.13 -11.68
C THR A 388 0.49 -34.67 -10.91
N GLU A 389 1.05 -33.53 -11.23
CA GLU A 389 2.20 -32.99 -10.51
C GLU A 389 1.87 -32.54 -9.09
N VAL A 390 0.66 -32.05 -8.86
CA VAL A 390 0.14 -31.79 -7.51
C VAL A 390 0.10 -33.06 -6.68
N LYS A 391 -0.42 -34.16 -7.22
CA LYS A 391 -0.48 -35.47 -6.54
C LYS A 391 0.91 -35.97 -6.19
N ASN A 392 1.86 -35.83 -7.11
CA ASN A 392 3.25 -36.28 -6.94
C ASN A 392 4.04 -35.46 -5.92
N LYS A 393 3.91 -34.13 -5.93
CA LYS A 393 4.78 -33.21 -5.17
C LYS A 393 4.15 -32.65 -3.90
N ILE A 394 2.83 -32.46 -3.87
CA ILE A 394 2.07 -31.90 -2.73
C ILE A 394 0.76 -32.66 -2.50
N PRO A 395 0.83 -34.00 -2.29
CA PRO A 395 -0.34 -34.88 -2.16
C PRO A 395 -1.33 -34.40 -1.08
N GLU A 396 -0.84 -33.72 -0.04
CA GLU A 396 -1.65 -33.15 1.04
C GLU A 396 -2.65 -32.08 0.59
N LEU A 397 -2.50 -31.53 -0.62
CA LEU A 397 -3.43 -30.56 -1.23
C LEU A 397 -4.21 -31.13 -2.41
N TYR A 398 -3.99 -32.39 -2.77
CA TYR A 398 -4.58 -32.96 -3.98
C TYR A 398 -6.11 -32.96 -3.93
N GLN A 399 -6.73 -33.40 -2.83
CA GLN A 399 -8.18 -33.43 -2.69
C GLN A 399 -8.81 -32.02 -2.82
N TYR A 400 -8.19 -31.03 -2.20
CA TYR A 400 -8.63 -29.64 -2.31
C TYR A 400 -8.53 -29.10 -3.75
N LEU A 401 -7.38 -29.32 -4.41
CA LEU A 401 -7.17 -28.83 -5.76
C LEU A 401 -7.99 -29.60 -6.80
N LEU A 402 -8.25 -30.89 -6.57
CA LEU A 402 -9.19 -31.66 -7.37
C LEU A 402 -10.61 -31.05 -7.29
N THR A 403 -11.10 -30.73 -6.10
CA THR A 403 -12.40 -30.05 -5.93
C THR A 403 -12.43 -28.67 -6.58
N CYS A 404 -11.29 -27.97 -6.66
CA CYS A 404 -11.20 -26.65 -7.30
C CYS A 404 -11.21 -26.70 -8.84
N TYR A 405 -10.71 -27.79 -9.46
CA TYR A 405 -10.35 -27.82 -10.88
C TYR A 405 -10.89 -29.02 -11.66
N ALA A 406 -11.44 -30.06 -11.01
CA ALA A 406 -12.04 -31.20 -11.72
C ALA A 406 -13.23 -30.76 -12.57
N GLU A 407 -14.07 -29.92 -12.03
CA GLU A 407 -15.25 -29.38 -12.72
C GLU A 407 -15.01 -27.93 -13.17
N PRO A 408 -15.70 -27.49 -14.26
CA PRO A 408 -15.68 -26.11 -14.69
C PRO A 408 -16.16 -25.14 -13.59
N SER A 409 -15.42 -24.06 -13.37
CA SER A 409 -15.82 -23.02 -12.43
C SER A 409 -16.38 -21.78 -13.13
N LYS A 410 -17.35 -21.10 -12.48
CA LYS A 410 -18.09 -19.98 -13.05
C LYS A 410 -17.30 -18.68 -12.94
N LEU A 411 -17.12 -17.98 -14.06
CA LEU A 411 -16.53 -16.64 -14.13
C LEU A 411 -17.61 -15.64 -14.52
N ILE A 412 -17.86 -14.66 -13.68
CA ILE A 412 -18.94 -13.70 -13.90
C ILE A 412 -18.37 -12.36 -14.32
N TYR A 413 -18.61 -11.96 -15.55
CA TYR A 413 -18.30 -10.64 -16.08
C TYR A 413 -19.59 -9.83 -16.22
N ARG A 414 -19.83 -8.90 -15.28
CA ARG A 414 -21.09 -8.11 -15.22
C ARG A 414 -22.34 -9.00 -15.16
N SER A 415 -23.11 -9.06 -16.27
CA SER A 415 -24.29 -9.93 -16.44
C SER A 415 -24.00 -11.22 -17.22
N HIS A 416 -22.76 -11.41 -17.72
CA HIS A 416 -22.38 -12.54 -18.53
C HIS A 416 -21.69 -13.61 -17.70
N GLU A 417 -22.01 -14.86 -17.97
CA GLU A 417 -21.34 -16.04 -17.44
C GLU A 417 -20.33 -16.58 -18.43
N LEU A 418 -19.11 -16.82 -18.00
CA LEU A 418 -18.08 -17.55 -18.73
C LEU A 418 -17.70 -18.79 -17.91
N SER A 419 -17.20 -19.82 -18.60
CA SER A 419 -16.67 -21.03 -17.97
C SER A 419 -15.16 -20.96 -17.88
N SER A 420 -14.59 -21.44 -16.76
CA SER A 420 -13.16 -21.72 -16.62
C SER A 420 -12.99 -23.24 -16.61
N GLU A 421 -12.60 -23.79 -17.75
CA GLU A 421 -12.54 -25.24 -18.01
C GLU A 421 -11.10 -25.75 -18.06
N VAL A 422 -10.17 -24.88 -18.46
CA VAL A 422 -8.75 -25.16 -18.63
C VAL A 422 -7.92 -24.22 -17.76
N GLY A 423 -6.72 -24.61 -17.42
CA GLY A 423 -5.76 -23.81 -16.72
C GLY A 423 -6.06 -23.58 -15.23
N CYS A 424 -5.23 -22.76 -14.61
CA CYS A 424 -5.39 -22.30 -13.25
C CYS A 424 -5.87 -20.85 -13.21
N GLN A 425 -6.69 -20.51 -12.22
CA GLN A 425 -7.35 -19.21 -12.16
C GLN A 425 -6.35 -18.06 -11.93
N GLN A 426 -6.27 -17.13 -12.86
CA GLN A 426 -5.42 -15.93 -12.75
C GLN A 426 -5.94 -14.99 -11.66
N GLY A 427 -5.32 -15.02 -10.50
CA GLY A 427 -5.71 -14.26 -9.31
C GLY A 427 -5.84 -15.12 -8.03
N ASP A 428 -5.79 -16.43 -8.16
CA ASP A 428 -5.65 -17.35 -7.03
C ASP A 428 -4.20 -17.34 -6.51
N PRO A 429 -3.98 -17.21 -5.18
CA PRO A 429 -2.64 -17.31 -4.60
C PRO A 429 -1.88 -18.62 -4.90
N LEU A 430 -2.58 -19.75 -5.11
CA LEU A 430 -1.97 -21.03 -5.50
C LEU A 430 -1.63 -21.11 -6.99
N GLY A 431 -2.25 -20.29 -7.84
CA GLY A 431 -2.04 -20.35 -9.30
C GLY A 431 -0.58 -20.42 -9.72
N PRO A 432 0.31 -19.52 -9.24
CA PRO A 432 1.74 -19.57 -9.56
C PRO A 432 2.44 -20.89 -9.16
N ALA A 433 2.05 -21.50 -8.05
CA ALA A 433 2.63 -22.75 -7.58
C ALA A 433 2.27 -23.93 -8.49
N ILE A 434 0.96 -24.08 -8.77
CA ILE A 434 0.46 -25.21 -9.57
C ILE A 434 0.85 -25.09 -11.04
N PHE A 435 0.89 -23.87 -11.60
CA PHE A 435 1.44 -23.64 -12.93
C PHE A 435 2.92 -24.02 -13.01
N SER A 436 3.73 -23.55 -12.04
CA SER A 436 5.15 -23.88 -11.99
C SER A 436 5.39 -25.39 -11.83
N LEU A 437 4.55 -26.11 -11.08
CA LEU A 437 4.61 -27.56 -10.96
C LEU A 437 4.35 -28.25 -12.31
N ALA A 438 3.34 -27.82 -13.06
CA ALA A 438 2.99 -28.43 -14.34
C ALA A 438 4.11 -28.35 -15.38
N ILE A 439 4.87 -27.24 -15.44
CA ILE A 439 5.98 -27.08 -16.38
C ILE A 439 7.31 -27.63 -15.87
N ASN A 440 7.42 -27.90 -14.55
CA ASN A 440 8.67 -28.24 -13.89
C ASN A 440 9.39 -29.49 -14.47
N PRO A 441 8.68 -30.60 -14.77
CA PRO A 441 9.32 -31.78 -15.36
C PRO A 441 9.99 -31.48 -16.72
N ILE A 442 9.39 -30.57 -17.51
CA ILE A 442 9.89 -30.21 -18.85
C ILE A 442 11.14 -29.36 -18.70
N ILE A 443 11.06 -28.28 -17.90
CA ILE A 443 12.16 -27.31 -17.80
C ILE A 443 13.40 -27.84 -17.04
N GLN A 444 13.23 -28.87 -16.21
CA GLN A 444 14.34 -29.50 -15.51
C GLN A 444 15.19 -30.42 -16.42
N ASN A 445 14.63 -30.93 -17.51
CA ASN A 445 15.29 -31.83 -18.43
C ASN A 445 16.10 -31.11 -19.53
N LEU A 446 16.05 -29.79 -19.60
CA LEU A 446 16.76 -28.98 -20.58
C LEU A 446 18.27 -29.00 -20.31
N LYS A 447 19.07 -28.96 -21.38
CA LYS A 447 20.52 -29.12 -21.38
C LYS A 447 21.30 -27.82 -21.49
N SER A 448 20.63 -26.71 -21.80
CA SER A 448 21.23 -25.39 -21.91
C SER A 448 22.01 -25.04 -20.65
N LYS A 449 23.26 -24.57 -20.79
CA LYS A 449 24.13 -24.19 -19.67
C LYS A 449 23.53 -23.12 -18.75
N PHE A 450 22.79 -22.20 -19.34
CA PHE A 450 21.96 -21.22 -18.63
C PHE A 450 20.49 -21.57 -18.86
N ASN A 451 19.77 -21.94 -17.81
CA ASN A 451 18.37 -22.31 -17.83
C ASN A 451 17.68 -21.72 -16.60
N VAL A 452 16.91 -20.65 -16.79
CA VAL A 452 16.20 -19.92 -15.72
C VAL A 452 14.79 -19.59 -16.16
N TRP A 453 13.84 -19.84 -15.26
CA TRP A 453 12.40 -19.55 -15.45
C TRP A 453 11.87 -18.66 -14.34
N TYR A 454 11.01 -17.74 -14.71
CA TYR A 454 10.24 -16.92 -13.78
C TYR A 454 8.75 -17.00 -14.10
N LEU A 455 8.07 -17.98 -13.51
CA LEU A 455 6.74 -18.45 -13.89
C LEU A 455 6.73 -18.92 -15.36
N ASP A 456 6.02 -18.18 -16.22
CA ASP A 456 5.88 -18.45 -17.66
C ASP A 456 7.02 -17.84 -18.52
N ASP A 457 7.82 -16.94 -17.96
CA ASP A 457 8.97 -16.33 -18.67
C ASP A 457 10.21 -17.22 -18.56
N GLY A 458 10.65 -17.82 -19.67
CA GLY A 458 11.87 -18.65 -19.76
C GLY A 458 13.04 -17.90 -20.35
N THR A 459 14.26 -18.27 -19.94
CA THR A 459 15.53 -17.77 -20.53
C THR A 459 16.54 -18.90 -20.61
N LEU A 460 16.98 -19.23 -21.82
CA LEU A 460 18.00 -20.22 -22.10
C LEU A 460 19.25 -19.56 -22.68
N GLY A 461 20.43 -20.09 -22.38
CA GLY A 461 21.69 -19.63 -22.98
C GLY A 461 22.70 -20.75 -23.07
N GLY A 462 23.52 -20.72 -24.11
CA GLY A 462 24.50 -21.75 -24.38
C GLY A 462 25.04 -21.65 -25.79
N ASP A 463 25.51 -22.80 -26.30
CA ASP A 463 25.81 -22.99 -27.71
C ASP A 463 24.54 -23.11 -28.53
N VAL A 464 24.64 -22.80 -29.80
CA VAL A 464 23.49 -22.72 -30.74
C VAL A 464 22.70 -24.01 -30.82
N ASP A 465 23.41 -25.16 -30.96
CA ASP A 465 22.75 -26.45 -31.25
C ASP A 465 22.01 -26.98 -30.00
N THR A 466 22.59 -26.84 -28.82
CA THR A 466 21.94 -27.21 -27.55
C THR A 466 20.69 -26.37 -27.29
N VAL A 467 20.77 -25.04 -27.49
CA VAL A 467 19.62 -24.14 -27.27
C VAL A 467 18.52 -24.40 -28.28
N LEU A 468 18.84 -24.68 -29.54
CA LEU A 468 17.85 -25.07 -30.56
C LEU A 468 17.14 -26.38 -30.23
N SER A 469 17.93 -27.42 -29.76
CA SER A 469 17.35 -28.68 -29.30
C SER A 469 16.39 -28.48 -28.16
N ASP A 470 16.78 -27.72 -27.10
CA ASP A 470 15.94 -27.43 -25.96
C ASP A 470 14.70 -26.64 -26.34
N LEU A 471 14.80 -25.68 -27.27
CA LEU A 471 13.65 -24.92 -27.75
C LEU A 471 12.65 -25.81 -28.52
N SER A 472 13.16 -26.80 -29.30
CA SER A 472 12.33 -27.81 -29.94
C SER A 472 11.60 -28.71 -28.95
N ASP A 473 12.35 -29.18 -27.92
CA ASP A 473 11.79 -29.98 -26.83
C ASP A 473 10.73 -29.23 -26.03
N ILE A 474 10.96 -27.96 -25.71
CA ILE A 474 9.98 -27.10 -25.04
C ILE A 474 8.73 -26.96 -25.91
N LYS A 475 8.88 -26.66 -27.19
CA LYS A 475 7.73 -26.52 -28.12
C LYS A 475 6.85 -27.76 -28.08
N THR A 476 7.42 -28.93 -28.30
CA THR A 476 6.69 -30.20 -28.36
C THR A 476 6.05 -30.55 -26.99
N ASN A 477 6.82 -30.46 -25.91
CA ASN A 477 6.32 -30.86 -24.59
C ASN A 477 5.32 -29.84 -24.02
N PHE A 478 5.45 -28.55 -24.35
CA PHE A 478 4.46 -27.55 -23.94
C PHE A 478 3.14 -27.75 -24.69
N GLU A 479 3.18 -28.04 -26.01
CA GLU A 479 1.98 -28.39 -26.79
C GLU A 479 1.23 -29.59 -26.17
N ASN A 480 1.95 -30.63 -25.69
CA ASN A 480 1.36 -31.78 -25.01
C ASN A 480 0.61 -31.43 -23.72
N ILE A 481 1.01 -30.39 -23.03
CA ILE A 481 0.34 -29.91 -21.81
C ILE A 481 -0.56 -28.68 -22.06
N GLY A 482 -0.95 -28.41 -23.31
CA GLY A 482 -1.87 -27.34 -23.71
C GLY A 482 -1.26 -25.94 -23.74
N LEU A 483 0.04 -25.79 -23.72
CA LEU A 483 0.74 -24.51 -23.80
C LEU A 483 1.30 -24.25 -25.20
N GLU A 484 1.20 -23.01 -25.67
CA GLU A 484 1.69 -22.56 -26.98
C GLU A 484 2.73 -21.45 -26.81
N LEU A 485 3.88 -21.55 -27.49
CA LEU A 485 4.89 -20.50 -27.51
C LEU A 485 4.43 -19.29 -28.32
N ASN A 486 4.78 -18.12 -27.86
CA ASN A 486 4.50 -16.85 -28.54
C ASN A 486 5.76 -16.36 -29.27
N PHE A 487 6.10 -16.98 -30.39
CA PHE A 487 7.35 -16.69 -31.11
C PHE A 487 7.53 -15.22 -31.47
N SER A 488 6.46 -14.47 -31.75
CA SER A 488 6.56 -13.03 -32.04
C SER A 488 6.99 -12.18 -30.85
N LYS A 489 6.91 -12.72 -29.64
CA LYS A 489 7.39 -12.08 -28.39
C LYS A 489 8.66 -12.73 -27.83
N CYS A 490 9.04 -13.90 -28.34
CA CYS A 490 10.33 -14.50 -28.04
C CYS A 490 11.44 -13.62 -28.59
N GLU A 491 12.56 -13.56 -27.86
CA GLU A 491 13.71 -12.73 -28.26
C GLU A 491 14.96 -13.60 -28.35
N LEU A 492 15.75 -13.42 -29.41
CA LEU A 492 17.06 -14.04 -29.63
C LEU A 492 18.15 -12.97 -29.52
N PHE A 493 19.07 -13.16 -28.60
CA PHE A 493 20.31 -12.38 -28.50
C PHE A 493 21.50 -13.23 -28.93
N ILE A 494 22.34 -12.68 -29.81
CA ILE A 494 23.54 -13.35 -30.35
C ILE A 494 24.76 -12.64 -29.76
N GLN A 495 25.52 -13.35 -28.91
CA GLN A 495 26.76 -12.83 -28.31
C GLN A 495 27.94 -13.03 -29.28
N LYS A 496 28.08 -14.25 -29.77
CA LYS A 496 29.03 -14.67 -30.81
C LYS A 496 28.41 -15.86 -31.56
N THR A 497 28.91 -16.17 -32.73
CA THR A 497 28.46 -17.35 -33.46
C THR A 497 29.56 -17.91 -34.30
N SER A 498 29.70 -19.24 -34.27
CA SER A 498 30.53 -20.03 -35.20
C SER A 498 29.85 -20.20 -36.55
N TYR A 499 28.50 -19.95 -36.61
CA TYR A 499 27.69 -19.96 -37.82
C TYR A 499 27.64 -18.56 -38.45
N GLY A 500 27.60 -18.45 -39.77
CA GLY A 500 27.25 -17.19 -40.40
C GLY A 500 25.86 -16.69 -39.94
N LEU A 501 25.70 -15.38 -39.75
CA LEU A 501 24.46 -14.77 -39.22
C LEU A 501 23.21 -15.21 -39.96
N ASP A 502 23.27 -15.36 -41.30
CA ASP A 502 22.13 -15.73 -42.08
C ASP A 502 21.74 -17.20 -41.96
N ASN A 503 22.73 -18.09 -41.78
CA ASN A 503 22.48 -19.50 -41.51
C ASN A 503 21.84 -19.68 -40.11
N LEU A 504 22.33 -18.96 -39.10
CA LEU A 504 21.72 -18.95 -37.75
C LEU A 504 20.27 -18.44 -37.80
N LYS A 505 20.00 -17.33 -38.48
CA LYS A 505 18.63 -16.81 -38.66
C LYS A 505 17.73 -17.85 -39.36
N SER A 506 18.22 -18.53 -40.37
CA SER A 506 17.47 -19.56 -41.09
C SER A 506 17.12 -20.75 -40.19
N LYS A 507 18.07 -21.24 -39.35
CA LYS A 507 17.82 -22.31 -38.39
C LYS A 507 16.72 -21.88 -37.36
N PHE A 508 16.80 -20.66 -36.83
CA PHE A 508 15.79 -20.17 -35.88
C PHE A 508 14.44 -19.91 -36.55
N ASN A 509 14.38 -19.35 -37.74
CA ASN A 509 13.12 -19.11 -38.43
C ASN A 509 12.34 -20.40 -38.75
N PHE A 510 13.03 -21.52 -38.97
CA PHE A 510 12.39 -22.81 -39.16
C PHE A 510 11.66 -23.28 -37.89
N LEU A 511 12.28 -23.13 -36.71
CA LEU A 511 11.72 -23.60 -35.44
C LEU A 511 10.80 -22.56 -34.80
N ALA A 512 11.19 -21.29 -34.86
CA ALA A 512 10.59 -20.16 -34.16
C ALA A 512 10.31 -19.01 -35.16
N PRO A 513 9.31 -19.14 -36.05
CA PRO A 513 9.02 -18.13 -37.05
C PRO A 513 8.68 -16.79 -36.40
N ASN A 514 9.30 -15.72 -36.91
CA ASN A 514 9.17 -14.34 -36.42
C ASN A 514 9.78 -14.08 -35.03
N ILE A 515 10.74 -14.88 -34.58
CA ILE A 515 11.51 -14.58 -33.37
C ILE A 515 12.23 -13.23 -33.54
N LYS A 516 12.13 -12.38 -32.52
CA LYS A 516 12.74 -11.05 -32.55
C LYS A 516 14.22 -11.12 -32.19
N ILE A 517 15.09 -10.72 -33.13
CA ILE A 517 16.54 -10.60 -32.84
C ILE A 517 16.76 -9.27 -32.12
N VAL A 518 17.43 -9.33 -30.96
CA VAL A 518 17.74 -8.17 -30.11
C VAL A 518 19.26 -7.97 -29.99
N ASP A 519 19.66 -6.72 -29.90
CA ASP A 519 21.07 -6.31 -29.71
C ASP A 519 21.37 -6.00 -28.23
N ARG A 520 22.64 -5.63 -27.96
CA ARG A 520 23.10 -5.26 -26.62
C ARG A 520 22.34 -4.06 -26.03
N LYS A 521 21.86 -3.13 -26.87
CA LYS A 521 21.09 -1.96 -26.42
C LYS A 521 19.67 -2.32 -26.00
N SER A 522 19.14 -3.41 -26.53
CA SER A 522 17.72 -3.79 -26.35
C SER A 522 17.53 -4.94 -25.36
N LEU A 523 18.58 -5.73 -25.06
CA LEU A 523 18.43 -6.89 -24.18
C LEU A 523 18.10 -6.50 -22.74
N CYS A 524 16.88 -6.89 -22.34
CA CYS A 524 16.38 -6.72 -20.97
C CYS A 524 15.91 -8.07 -20.42
N LEU A 525 16.19 -8.38 -19.17
CA LEU A 525 15.64 -9.55 -18.48
C LEU A 525 14.77 -9.12 -17.31
N LEU A 526 13.54 -9.63 -17.27
CA LEU A 526 12.54 -9.30 -16.22
C LEU A 526 12.41 -7.79 -15.96
N GLY A 527 12.51 -6.99 -17.03
CA GLY A 527 12.38 -5.53 -16.99
C GLY A 527 13.64 -4.76 -16.56
N SER A 528 14.78 -5.43 -16.36
CA SER A 528 16.08 -4.81 -16.07
C SER A 528 17.02 -4.91 -17.26
N PRO A 529 17.69 -3.81 -17.68
CA PRO A 529 18.67 -3.82 -18.77
C PRO A 529 19.92 -4.63 -18.38
N ILE A 530 20.45 -5.40 -19.31
CA ILE A 530 21.60 -6.28 -19.07
C ILE A 530 22.92 -5.54 -19.29
N PHE A 531 23.06 -4.83 -20.40
CA PHE A 531 24.29 -4.15 -20.80
C PHE A 531 24.23 -2.66 -20.53
N GLU A 532 25.40 -2.05 -20.29
CA GLU A 532 25.51 -0.62 -19.98
C GLU A 532 25.17 0.27 -21.19
N GLU A 533 25.33 -0.24 -22.41
CA GLU A 533 24.95 0.41 -23.66
C GLU A 533 23.45 0.74 -23.76
N SER A 534 22.61 0.00 -23.03
CA SER A 534 21.16 0.23 -22.98
C SER A 534 20.72 1.31 -21.96
N PHE A 535 21.61 1.74 -21.07
CA PHE A 535 21.26 2.63 -19.95
C PHE A 535 20.73 4.01 -20.38
N PRO A 536 21.34 4.70 -21.37
CA PRO A 536 20.86 6.02 -21.80
C PRO A 536 19.39 5.99 -22.26
N ASP A 537 19.04 5.05 -23.14
CA ASP A 537 17.68 4.90 -23.66
C ASP A 537 16.69 4.48 -22.57
N TYR A 538 17.12 3.58 -21.67
CA TYR A 538 16.30 3.15 -20.54
C TYR A 538 15.98 4.32 -19.59
N ILE A 539 16.97 5.16 -19.29
CA ILE A 539 16.81 6.35 -18.43
C ILE A 539 15.92 7.38 -19.10
N THR A 540 16.12 7.71 -20.38
CA THR A 540 15.29 8.66 -21.13
C THR A 540 13.82 8.25 -21.09
N ASN A 541 13.52 6.98 -21.35
CA ASN A 541 12.17 6.43 -21.26
C ASN A 541 11.60 6.48 -19.82
N THR A 542 12.47 6.32 -18.81
CA THR A 542 12.08 6.38 -17.41
C THR A 542 11.77 7.80 -16.97
N ILE A 543 12.58 8.78 -17.39
CA ILE A 543 12.36 10.22 -17.12
C ILE A 543 11.00 10.65 -17.68
N SER A 544 10.69 10.32 -18.94
CA SER A 544 9.40 10.66 -19.56
C SER A 544 8.20 10.12 -18.78
N LYS A 545 8.29 8.87 -18.33
CA LYS A 545 7.26 8.25 -17.47
C LYS A 545 7.16 8.92 -16.10
N PHE A 546 8.29 9.23 -15.47
CA PHE A 546 8.31 9.88 -14.16
C PHE A 546 7.79 11.31 -14.22
N GLN A 547 8.10 12.05 -15.28
CA GLN A 547 7.56 13.39 -15.50
C GLN A 547 6.04 13.37 -15.61
N SER A 548 5.49 12.47 -16.42
CA SER A 548 4.04 12.28 -16.54
C SER A 548 3.39 11.96 -15.18
N HIS A 549 3.99 11.06 -14.41
CA HIS A 549 3.47 10.71 -13.08
C HIS A 549 3.61 11.85 -12.06
N ALA A 550 4.69 12.64 -12.14
CA ALA A 550 4.89 13.81 -11.28
C ALA A 550 3.81 14.87 -11.52
N ASN A 551 3.45 15.11 -12.79
CA ASN A 551 2.36 16.02 -13.14
C ASN A 551 1.02 15.59 -12.54
N CYS A 552 0.71 14.28 -12.51
CA CYS A 552 -0.50 13.77 -11.87
C CYS A 552 -0.55 14.04 -10.36
N LEU A 553 0.59 14.19 -9.68
CA LEU A 553 0.61 14.49 -8.23
C LEU A 553 0.03 15.89 -7.92
N LEU A 554 0.04 16.80 -8.90
CA LEU A 554 -0.49 18.16 -8.73
C LEU A 554 -2.03 18.20 -8.72
N GLU A 555 -2.69 17.11 -9.12
CA GLU A 555 -4.16 17.00 -9.10
C GLU A 555 -4.72 16.77 -7.68
N ILE A 556 -3.90 16.30 -6.74
CA ILE A 556 -4.31 15.94 -5.38
C ILE A 556 -3.71 16.88 -4.34
N SER A 557 -4.29 16.90 -3.14
CA SER A 557 -3.79 17.75 -2.05
C SER A 557 -2.30 17.47 -1.75
N PRO A 558 -1.48 18.52 -1.48
CA PRO A 558 -0.03 18.42 -1.23
C PRO A 558 0.38 17.35 -0.22
N HIS A 559 -0.38 17.16 0.87
CA HIS A 559 -0.03 16.14 1.86
C HIS A 559 -0.21 14.72 1.31
N TYR A 560 -1.25 14.48 0.50
CA TYR A 560 -1.43 13.22 -0.21
C TYR A 560 -0.36 13.04 -1.30
N ALA A 561 -0.03 14.10 -2.04
CA ALA A 561 1.02 14.08 -3.05
C ALA A 561 2.39 13.72 -2.46
N LEU A 562 2.78 14.32 -1.33
CA LEU A 562 4.03 14.03 -0.63
C LEU A 562 4.14 12.55 -0.23
N ILE A 563 3.06 11.95 0.29
CA ILE A 563 3.04 10.53 0.68
C ILE A 563 3.16 9.61 -0.56
N ILE A 564 2.45 9.92 -1.65
CA ILE A 564 2.57 9.15 -2.90
C ILE A 564 3.97 9.32 -3.52
N LEU A 565 4.53 10.54 -3.54
CA LEU A 565 5.90 10.80 -3.97
C LEU A 565 6.90 9.91 -3.23
N LYS A 566 6.79 9.87 -1.91
CA LYS A 566 7.71 9.15 -1.03
C LYS A 566 7.61 7.62 -1.16
N PHE A 567 6.39 7.06 -1.20
CA PHE A 567 6.18 5.62 -1.07
C PHE A 567 5.83 4.91 -2.38
N CYS A 568 5.48 5.65 -3.44
CA CYS A 568 4.95 5.05 -4.66
C CYS A 568 5.61 5.54 -5.96
N LEU A 569 6.43 6.61 -5.93
CA LEU A 569 7.05 7.15 -7.13
C LEU A 569 8.58 7.14 -7.01
N PHE A 570 9.29 7.45 -8.05
CA PHE A 570 10.75 7.53 -8.18
C PHE A 570 11.51 6.34 -7.55
N VAL A 571 12.15 6.53 -6.40
CA VAL A 571 12.96 5.47 -5.76
C VAL A 571 12.19 4.18 -5.55
N PRO A 572 10.95 4.13 -5.01
CA PRO A 572 10.21 2.89 -4.88
C PRO A 572 9.94 2.15 -6.21
N LYS A 573 9.80 2.87 -7.33
CA LYS A 573 9.63 2.27 -8.66
C LYS A 573 10.94 1.87 -9.31
N PHE A 574 12.03 2.57 -9.02
CA PHE A 574 13.32 2.37 -9.68
C PHE A 574 14.28 1.46 -8.89
N THR A 575 14.02 1.22 -7.60
CA THR A 575 14.89 0.41 -6.73
C THR A 575 15.19 -0.98 -7.29
N TYR A 576 14.21 -1.66 -7.90
CA TYR A 576 14.43 -2.97 -8.50
C TYR A 576 15.54 -2.93 -9.57
N VAL A 577 15.48 -1.96 -10.46
CA VAL A 577 16.47 -1.80 -11.53
C VAL A 577 17.84 -1.43 -10.97
N LEU A 578 17.90 -0.53 -9.96
CA LEU A 578 19.14 -0.22 -9.26
C LEU A 578 19.76 -1.44 -8.56
N ARG A 579 18.92 -2.36 -8.09
CA ARG A 579 19.38 -3.61 -7.46
C ARG A 579 19.93 -4.59 -8.49
N CYS A 580 19.41 -4.56 -9.71
CA CYS A 580 19.74 -5.50 -10.77
C CYS A 580 20.87 -5.02 -11.68
N SER A 581 20.94 -3.71 -11.99
CA SER A 581 21.85 -3.14 -12.99
C SER A 581 22.82 -2.14 -12.38
N PRO A 582 24.09 -2.08 -12.83
CA PRO A 582 25.14 -1.28 -12.20
C PRO A 582 25.07 0.21 -12.56
N PHE A 583 23.89 0.83 -12.41
CA PHE A 583 23.68 2.27 -12.64
C PHE A 583 24.54 3.17 -11.76
N TRP A 584 25.05 2.64 -10.65
CA TRP A 584 25.97 3.34 -9.78
C TRP A 584 27.29 3.76 -10.48
N LYS A 585 27.66 3.10 -11.59
CA LYS A 585 28.80 3.47 -12.45
C LYS A 585 28.54 4.78 -13.24
N HIS A 586 27.25 5.13 -13.42
CA HIS A 586 26.81 6.22 -14.29
C HIS A 586 25.98 7.29 -13.53
N PRO A 587 26.53 7.97 -12.51
CA PRO A 587 25.79 8.94 -11.71
C PRO A 587 25.23 10.11 -12.57
N ASN A 588 25.92 10.48 -13.65
CA ASN A 588 25.48 11.53 -14.56
C ASN A 588 24.15 11.17 -15.27
N LEU A 589 23.89 9.89 -15.57
CA LEU A 589 22.63 9.45 -16.13
C LEU A 589 21.47 9.51 -15.11
N LEU A 590 21.78 9.42 -13.82
CA LEU A 590 20.79 9.47 -12.73
C LEU A 590 20.46 10.89 -12.28
N SER A 591 21.38 11.86 -12.49
CA SER A 591 21.20 13.26 -12.06
C SER A 591 19.90 13.89 -12.57
N PRO A 592 19.49 13.77 -13.85
CA PRO A 592 18.23 14.34 -14.32
C PRO A 592 16.99 13.81 -13.59
N ILE A 593 17.03 12.55 -13.11
CA ILE A 593 15.93 12.02 -12.30
C ILE A 593 15.97 12.63 -10.90
N ASP A 594 17.15 12.83 -10.30
CA ASP A 594 17.28 13.50 -9.00
C ASP A 594 16.79 14.95 -9.05
N ASP A 595 17.06 15.67 -10.16
CA ASP A 595 16.55 17.02 -10.40
C ASP A 595 15.02 17.02 -10.55
N LEU A 596 14.46 16.03 -11.22
CA LEU A 596 13.01 15.85 -11.32
C LEU A 596 12.37 15.56 -9.95
N VAL A 597 13.02 14.76 -9.10
CA VAL A 597 12.58 14.53 -7.72
C VAL A 597 12.57 15.83 -6.92
N LYS A 598 13.64 16.61 -7.00
CA LYS A 598 13.79 17.91 -6.34
C LYS A 598 12.68 18.88 -6.78
N THR A 599 12.54 19.10 -8.08
CA THR A 599 11.52 20.00 -8.65
C THR A 599 10.10 19.56 -8.28
N SER A 600 9.80 18.25 -8.33
CA SER A 600 8.50 17.73 -7.90
C SER A 600 8.23 18.03 -6.42
N LEU A 601 9.23 17.87 -5.56
CA LEU A 601 9.11 18.17 -4.13
C LEU A 601 8.89 19.66 -3.87
N GLU A 602 9.67 20.52 -4.54
CA GLU A 602 9.55 21.99 -4.46
C GLU A 602 8.15 22.46 -4.88
N THR A 603 7.64 21.93 -5.99
CA THR A 603 6.31 22.26 -6.50
C THR A 603 5.19 21.80 -5.54
N ILE A 604 5.24 20.55 -5.06
CA ILE A 604 4.23 20.01 -4.14
C ILE A 604 4.18 20.80 -2.83
N LEU A 605 5.34 21.17 -2.29
CA LEU A 605 5.45 21.86 -1.01
C LEU A 605 5.40 23.41 -1.13
N ASN A 606 5.49 23.93 -2.34
CA ASN A 606 5.65 25.36 -2.62
C ASN A 606 6.81 25.97 -1.80
N ILE A 607 8.02 25.38 -1.90
CA ILE A 607 9.26 25.82 -1.26
C ILE A 607 10.39 25.79 -2.27
N GLN A 608 11.46 26.55 -2.00
CA GLN A 608 12.70 26.49 -2.75
C GLN A 608 13.79 25.80 -1.93
N LEU A 609 14.53 24.88 -2.54
CA LEU A 609 15.58 24.11 -1.90
C LEU A 609 16.94 24.47 -2.51
N ASN A 610 17.79 25.11 -1.71
CA ASN A 610 19.20 25.23 -2.04
C ASN A 610 19.92 23.87 -1.85
N GLU A 611 21.18 23.76 -2.25
CA GLU A 611 21.89 22.49 -2.21
C GLU A 611 21.96 21.88 -0.78
N PRO A 612 22.31 22.61 0.31
CA PRO A 612 22.29 22.04 1.65
C PRO A 612 20.93 21.54 2.11
N SER A 613 19.85 22.29 1.83
CA SER A 613 18.49 21.88 2.20
C SER A 613 17.99 20.70 1.37
N TRP A 614 18.39 20.62 0.08
CA TRP A 614 18.11 19.46 -0.75
C TRP A 614 18.84 18.20 -0.27
N LEU A 615 20.13 18.32 0.09
CA LEU A 615 20.89 17.23 0.69
C LEU A 615 20.20 16.74 1.97
N GLN A 616 19.79 17.66 2.86
CA GLN A 616 19.06 17.30 4.06
C GLN A 616 17.70 16.64 3.74
N ALA A 617 16.90 17.22 2.85
CA ALA A 617 15.59 16.67 2.46
C ALA A 617 15.70 15.24 1.95
N SER A 618 16.78 14.91 1.23
CA SER A 618 17.07 13.61 0.67
C SER A 618 17.50 12.55 1.70
N LEU A 619 17.88 12.93 2.90
CA LEU A 619 18.21 11.99 3.97
C LEU A 619 16.96 11.25 4.51
N PRO A 620 17.13 10.03 5.03
CA PRO A 620 16.09 9.38 5.82
C PRO A 620 15.59 10.26 6.98
N ILE A 621 14.34 10.08 7.38
CA ILE A 621 13.71 10.87 8.46
C ILE A 621 14.53 10.82 9.76
N ARG A 622 15.15 9.68 10.10
CA ARG A 622 15.99 9.50 11.30
C ARG A 622 17.29 10.31 11.28
N PHE A 623 17.70 10.83 10.13
CA PHE A 623 18.81 11.77 9.97
C PHE A 623 18.32 13.21 9.71
N GLY A 624 17.10 13.55 10.11
CA GLY A 624 16.53 14.88 9.96
C GLY A 624 16.00 15.22 8.56
N GLY A 625 16.03 14.30 7.59
CA GLY A 625 15.49 14.49 6.26
C GLY A 625 13.98 14.27 6.14
N LEU A 626 13.44 14.38 4.93
CA LEU A 626 12.05 14.04 4.60
C LEU A 626 11.89 12.58 4.15
N GLY A 627 12.99 11.89 3.87
CA GLY A 627 13.00 10.55 3.29
C GLY A 627 12.64 10.51 1.80
N ILE A 628 12.82 11.63 1.09
CA ILE A 628 12.70 11.74 -0.37
C ILE A 628 14.09 11.54 -0.97
N ARG A 629 14.44 10.26 -1.22
CA ARG A 629 15.80 9.86 -1.55
C ARG A 629 16.24 10.28 -2.96
N LYS A 630 17.52 10.70 -3.11
CA LYS A 630 18.17 10.77 -4.42
C LYS A 630 18.36 9.35 -4.98
N ILE A 631 18.05 9.16 -6.25
CA ILE A 631 18.25 7.86 -6.92
C ILE A 631 19.73 7.51 -7.01
N SER A 632 20.56 8.52 -7.33
CA SER A 632 22.03 8.38 -7.38
C SER A 632 22.60 7.87 -6.05
N SER A 633 22.13 8.39 -4.92
CA SER A 633 22.65 8.00 -3.60
C SER A 633 22.24 6.58 -3.16
N VAL A 634 21.16 6.04 -3.74
CA VAL A 634 20.64 4.71 -3.41
C VAL A 634 21.22 3.63 -4.34
N ALA A 635 21.78 3.99 -5.47
CA ALA A 635 22.20 3.07 -6.52
C ALA A 635 23.24 2.05 -6.05
N SER A 636 24.36 2.49 -5.45
CA SER A 636 25.40 1.59 -4.93
C SER A 636 24.91 0.72 -3.77
N PRO A 637 24.26 1.22 -2.70
CA PRO A 637 23.65 0.41 -1.66
C PRO A 637 22.67 -0.65 -2.17
N ALA A 638 21.87 -0.32 -3.17
CA ALA A 638 20.90 -1.23 -3.77
C ALA A 638 21.58 -2.39 -4.47
N PHE A 639 22.57 -2.11 -5.34
CA PHE A 639 23.30 -3.12 -6.09
C PHE A 639 24.10 -4.05 -5.17
N LEU A 640 24.90 -3.51 -4.25
CA LEU A 640 25.72 -4.27 -3.29
C LEU A 640 24.86 -5.22 -2.45
N SER A 641 23.75 -4.72 -1.90
CA SER A 641 22.87 -5.57 -1.10
C SER A 641 22.16 -6.64 -1.91
N SER A 642 21.85 -6.36 -3.18
CA SER A 642 21.22 -7.34 -4.10
C SER A 642 22.17 -8.48 -4.41
N THR A 643 23.37 -8.19 -4.86
CA THR A 643 24.38 -9.18 -5.19
C THR A 643 24.72 -10.07 -4.00
N HIS A 644 24.93 -9.49 -2.81
CA HIS A 644 25.16 -10.26 -1.58
C HIS A 644 23.95 -11.09 -1.14
N SER A 645 22.72 -10.58 -1.30
CA SER A 645 21.51 -11.32 -0.88
C SER A 645 21.17 -12.49 -1.80
N THR A 646 21.62 -12.46 -3.06
CA THR A 646 21.32 -13.46 -4.09
C THR A 646 22.52 -14.33 -4.45
N SER A 647 23.70 -14.14 -3.84
CA SER A 647 24.95 -14.83 -4.19
C SER A 647 24.80 -16.36 -4.25
N ARG A 648 24.11 -16.99 -3.28
CA ARG A 648 23.84 -18.43 -3.28
C ARG A 648 23.03 -18.88 -4.50
N LEU A 649 21.97 -18.10 -4.84
CA LEU A 649 21.12 -18.42 -6.00
C LEU A 649 21.86 -18.23 -7.31
N ILE A 650 22.68 -17.17 -7.41
CA ILE A 650 23.55 -16.95 -8.58
C ILE A 650 24.47 -18.16 -8.77
N GLY A 651 25.13 -18.63 -7.68
CA GLY A 651 25.97 -19.81 -7.73
C GLY A 651 25.25 -21.08 -8.18
N ASN A 652 24.03 -21.28 -7.68
CA ASN A 652 23.22 -22.42 -8.06
C ASN A 652 22.78 -22.38 -9.54
N VAL A 653 22.46 -21.20 -10.06
CA VAL A 653 22.09 -21.00 -11.48
C VAL A 653 23.30 -21.21 -12.38
N LEU A 654 24.45 -20.70 -11.98
CA LEU A 654 25.72 -20.76 -12.76
C LEU A 654 26.55 -22.01 -12.49
N ARG A 655 25.92 -23.07 -11.99
CA ARG A 655 26.62 -24.33 -11.66
C ARG A 655 27.43 -24.95 -12.80
N ALA A 656 27.13 -24.60 -14.03
CA ALA A 656 27.85 -25.04 -15.24
C ALA A 656 29.13 -24.24 -15.52
N LEU A 657 29.34 -23.10 -14.85
CA LEU A 657 30.56 -22.29 -14.95
C LEU A 657 31.65 -22.83 -14.00
N PRO A 658 32.92 -22.45 -14.24
CA PRO A 658 34.03 -22.76 -13.32
C PRO A 658 33.70 -22.26 -11.89
N THR A 659 34.21 -22.98 -10.89
CA THR A 659 33.94 -22.68 -9.47
C THR A 659 34.45 -21.29 -9.00
N ASN A 660 35.35 -20.68 -9.77
CA ASN A 660 36.02 -19.40 -9.46
C ASN A 660 35.39 -18.19 -10.21
N TYR A 661 34.12 -18.25 -10.59
CA TYR A 661 33.49 -17.10 -11.22
C TYR A 661 33.30 -15.93 -10.22
N GLU A 662 33.49 -14.72 -10.69
CA GLU A 662 33.13 -13.51 -9.96
C GLU A 662 31.79 -12.94 -10.46
N THR A 663 30.90 -12.58 -9.51
CA THR A 663 29.64 -11.93 -9.89
C THR A 663 29.93 -10.58 -10.55
N ALA A 664 29.47 -10.41 -11.80
CA ALA A 664 29.76 -9.24 -12.62
C ALA A 664 29.46 -7.90 -11.91
N GLY A 665 30.49 -7.06 -11.77
CA GLY A 665 30.45 -5.74 -11.17
C GLY A 665 30.41 -5.70 -9.63
N LEU A 666 30.54 -6.84 -8.92
CA LEU A 666 30.52 -6.84 -7.45
C LEU A 666 31.79 -6.20 -6.86
N GLU A 667 32.97 -6.61 -7.33
CA GLU A 667 34.26 -6.06 -6.83
C GLU A 667 34.40 -4.57 -7.18
N ASP A 668 34.03 -4.18 -8.40
CA ASP A 668 33.95 -2.76 -8.77
C ASP A 668 33.07 -1.95 -7.81
N ALA A 669 31.90 -2.51 -7.44
CA ALA A 669 30.97 -1.84 -6.52
C ALA A 669 31.51 -1.73 -5.10
N LYS A 670 32.26 -2.72 -4.61
CA LYS A 670 32.96 -2.68 -3.32
C LYS A 670 34.07 -1.63 -3.32
N ASN A 671 34.86 -1.58 -4.39
CA ASN A 671 35.91 -0.56 -4.56
C ASN A 671 35.31 0.86 -4.60
N ALA A 672 34.22 1.05 -5.36
CA ALA A 672 33.52 2.33 -5.41
C ALA A 672 32.95 2.73 -4.04
N PHE A 673 32.48 1.78 -3.23
CA PHE A 673 32.05 2.04 -1.86
C PHE A 673 33.21 2.51 -0.98
N GLN A 674 34.38 1.86 -1.04
CA GLN A 674 35.55 2.26 -0.26
C GLN A 674 36.07 3.65 -0.63
N ILE A 675 36.02 4.00 -1.91
CA ILE A 675 36.36 5.35 -2.40
C ILE A 675 35.36 6.39 -1.88
N ALA A 676 34.07 6.10 -1.92
CA ALA A 676 33.01 6.99 -1.48
C ALA A 676 32.91 7.12 0.05
N CYS A 677 33.37 6.10 0.79
CA CYS A 677 33.31 6.02 2.24
C CYS A 677 34.69 5.71 2.85
N PRO A 678 35.68 6.61 2.71
CA PRO A 678 37.05 6.36 3.16
C PRO A 678 37.09 6.07 4.65
N GLY A 679 37.85 5.04 5.04
CA GLY A 679 38.03 4.62 6.44
C GLY A 679 36.79 3.98 7.08
N LYS A 680 35.75 3.63 6.30
CA LYS A 680 34.59 2.86 6.79
C LYS A 680 34.74 1.42 6.41
N GLU A 681 34.43 0.53 7.36
CA GLU A 681 34.29 -0.90 7.12
C GLU A 681 32.97 -1.22 6.40
N PHE A 682 32.91 -2.39 5.76
CA PHE A 682 31.68 -2.90 5.22
C PHE A 682 30.67 -3.18 6.35
N PRO A 683 29.35 -3.04 6.10
CA PRO A 683 28.37 -3.26 7.15
C PRO A 683 28.29 -4.76 7.52
N ASP A 684 28.04 -5.08 8.79
CA ASP A 684 27.90 -6.47 9.29
C ASP A 684 26.86 -7.27 8.50
N ASN A 685 25.77 -6.64 8.10
CA ASN A 685 24.72 -7.24 7.28
C ASN A 685 24.82 -6.80 5.82
N LEU A 686 25.69 -7.46 5.05
CA LEU A 686 25.89 -7.21 3.63
C LEU A 686 24.63 -7.39 2.78
N LYS A 687 23.65 -8.20 3.23
CA LYS A 687 22.39 -8.46 2.51
C LYS A 687 21.35 -7.34 2.71
N SER A 688 21.59 -6.42 3.61
CA SER A 688 20.67 -5.32 3.96
C SER A 688 21.03 -4.04 3.22
N GLN A 689 20.19 -3.61 2.30
CA GLN A 689 20.35 -2.32 1.61
C GLN A 689 20.41 -1.15 2.60
N ARG A 690 19.63 -1.23 3.69
CA ARG A 690 19.65 -0.20 4.73
C ARG A 690 21.01 -0.09 5.41
N SER A 691 21.68 -1.21 5.68
CA SER A 691 22.97 -1.20 6.37
C SER A 691 24.05 -0.49 5.54
N TRP A 692 24.06 -0.72 4.23
CA TRP A 692 24.91 0.02 3.29
C TRP A 692 24.54 1.50 3.21
N ASP A 693 23.26 1.81 3.03
CA ASP A 693 22.75 3.17 2.88
C ASP A 693 22.97 4.03 4.14
N ASP A 694 22.89 3.43 5.34
CA ASP A 694 23.09 4.14 6.60
C ASP A 694 24.50 4.74 6.72
N ILE A 695 25.52 4.09 6.17
CA ILE A 695 26.90 4.61 6.17
C ILE A 695 26.99 5.88 5.32
N TYR A 696 26.44 5.87 4.10
CA TYR A 696 26.38 7.06 3.25
C TYR A 696 25.57 8.20 3.89
N CYS A 697 24.44 7.87 4.51
CA CYS A 697 23.57 8.86 5.16
C CYS A 697 24.25 9.48 6.41
N ASP A 698 24.96 8.69 7.21
CA ASP A 698 25.71 9.18 8.38
C ASP A 698 26.81 10.16 7.95
N LEU A 699 27.58 9.82 6.92
CA LEU A 699 28.61 10.69 6.38
C LEU A 699 28.01 12.00 5.85
N THR A 700 26.92 11.94 5.10
CA THR A 700 26.22 13.12 4.58
C THR A 700 25.68 13.97 5.71
N TYR A 701 25.02 13.36 6.73
CA TYR A 701 24.53 14.09 7.88
C TYR A 701 25.64 14.80 8.68
N LYS A 702 26.74 14.10 8.95
CA LYS A 702 27.92 14.68 9.62
C LYS A 702 28.53 15.82 8.84
N SER A 703 28.61 15.71 7.52
CA SER A 703 29.08 16.79 6.63
C SER A 703 28.16 18.02 6.69
N ILE A 704 26.85 17.86 6.69
CA ILE A 704 25.91 18.97 6.86
C ILE A 704 26.06 19.59 8.25
N LEU A 705 26.11 18.78 9.30
CA LEU A 705 26.22 19.24 10.68
C LEU A 705 27.54 19.98 10.97
N SER A 706 28.67 19.55 10.39
CA SER A 706 29.98 20.21 10.56
C SER A 706 30.05 21.61 9.95
N ARG A 707 29.27 21.87 8.90
CA ARG A 707 29.17 23.18 8.22
C ARG A 707 28.13 24.11 8.82
N SER A 708 27.36 23.62 9.82
CA SER A 708 26.25 24.34 10.45
C SER A 708 26.66 24.95 11.77
N SER A 709 26.14 26.14 12.09
CA SER A 709 26.40 26.85 13.34
C SER A 709 25.12 27.49 13.89
N GLY A 710 25.14 27.90 15.13
CA GLY A 710 24.05 28.63 15.79
C GLY A 710 22.67 27.93 15.64
N PRO A 711 21.63 28.69 15.27
CA PRO A 711 20.26 28.16 15.17
C PRO A 711 20.11 26.98 14.20
N ASP A 712 20.88 26.98 13.10
CA ASP A 712 20.79 25.89 12.11
C ASP A 712 21.34 24.57 12.65
N ARG A 713 22.42 24.62 13.44
CA ARG A 713 22.97 23.44 14.13
C ARG A 713 21.97 22.90 15.16
N ALA A 714 21.36 23.78 15.97
CA ALA A 714 20.34 23.39 16.94
C ALA A 714 19.13 22.74 16.25
N ARG A 715 18.68 23.33 15.11
CA ARG A 715 17.62 22.77 14.28
C ARG A 715 17.98 21.36 13.77
N LEU A 716 19.15 21.19 13.19
CA LEU A 716 19.59 19.88 12.63
C LEU A 716 19.66 18.79 13.71
N LEU A 717 20.19 19.12 14.90
CA LEU A 717 20.21 18.17 16.01
C LEU A 717 18.78 17.80 16.46
N ALA A 718 17.89 18.78 16.59
CA ALA A 718 16.52 18.57 17.01
C ALA A 718 15.73 17.70 16.00
N VAL A 719 15.77 18.04 14.71
CA VAL A 719 15.03 17.29 13.68
C VAL A 719 15.62 15.92 13.37
N GLY A 720 16.86 15.64 13.82
CA GLY A 720 17.50 14.33 13.77
C GLY A 720 16.97 13.33 14.81
N THR A 721 16.21 13.80 15.82
CA THR A 721 15.62 12.91 16.82
C THR A 721 14.45 12.09 16.23
N ARG A 722 14.17 10.94 16.85
CA ARG A 722 13.10 10.04 16.43
C ARG A 722 11.73 10.71 16.48
N GLU A 723 11.47 11.46 17.55
CA GLU A 723 10.19 12.11 17.85
C GLU A 723 9.86 13.19 16.83
N ALA A 724 10.86 13.94 16.38
CA ALA A 724 10.74 15.00 15.39
C ALA A 724 10.26 14.52 14.01
N GLY A 725 10.38 13.23 13.75
CA GLY A 725 9.99 12.61 12.48
C GLY A 725 8.64 11.92 12.46
N HIS A 726 7.94 11.77 13.59
CA HIS A 726 6.72 10.94 13.64
C HIS A 726 5.59 11.42 12.72
N TRP A 727 5.42 12.74 12.55
CA TRP A 727 4.42 13.30 11.65
C TRP A 727 4.61 12.90 10.18
N LEU A 728 5.86 12.70 9.72
CA LEU A 728 6.20 12.26 8.36
C LEU A 728 5.92 10.76 8.11
N HIS A 729 5.63 10.00 9.16
CA HIS A 729 5.20 8.61 9.10
C HIS A 729 3.68 8.45 9.22
N ALA A 730 2.96 9.52 9.56
CA ALA A 730 1.51 9.49 9.70
C ALA A 730 0.83 9.40 8.34
N HIS A 731 -0.13 8.50 8.20
CA HIS A 731 -1.00 8.50 7.04
C HIS A 731 -1.92 9.73 7.09
N PRO A 732 -1.94 10.59 6.06
CA PRO A 732 -2.82 11.74 6.04
C PRO A 732 -4.28 11.28 6.00
N SER A 733 -5.02 11.57 7.05
CA SER A 733 -6.45 11.26 7.12
C SER A 733 -7.18 12.30 7.95
N PRO A 734 -8.19 12.99 7.39
CA PRO A 734 -9.05 13.88 8.14
C PRO A 734 -9.76 13.18 9.29
N TYR A 735 -10.13 11.91 9.11
CA TYR A 735 -10.88 11.11 10.09
C TYR A 735 -10.07 10.78 11.35
N THR A 736 -8.76 10.60 11.21
CA THR A 736 -7.85 10.33 12.34
C THR A 736 -7.17 11.59 12.85
N GLY A 737 -7.43 12.74 12.24
CA GLY A 737 -6.82 14.01 12.59
C GLY A 737 -5.33 14.11 12.20
N THR A 738 -4.86 13.33 11.24
CA THR A 738 -3.44 13.31 10.80
C THR A 738 -3.19 14.03 9.47
N PHE A 739 -4.21 14.58 8.83
CA PHE A 739 -4.09 15.37 7.62
C PHE A 739 -3.64 16.81 7.95
N LEU A 740 -2.56 17.29 7.34
CA LEU A 740 -2.13 18.69 7.37
C LEU A 740 -2.66 19.39 6.11
N ASP A 741 -3.23 20.58 6.29
CA ASP A 741 -3.56 21.46 5.16
C ASP A 741 -2.28 21.93 4.45
N PRO A 742 -2.36 22.46 3.21
CA PRO A 742 -1.20 22.85 2.43
C PRO A 742 -0.28 23.85 3.13
N THR A 743 -0.84 24.83 3.81
CA THR A 743 -0.07 25.86 4.52
C THR A 743 0.64 25.29 5.74
N SER A 744 -0.04 24.49 6.56
CA SER A 744 0.56 23.80 7.71
C SER A 744 1.67 22.84 7.28
N LEU A 745 1.48 22.13 6.15
CA LEU A 745 2.49 21.23 5.60
C LEU A 745 3.74 21.99 5.13
N ARG A 746 3.56 23.08 4.38
CA ARG A 746 4.64 23.95 3.91
C ARG A 746 5.46 24.49 5.09
N LEU A 747 4.79 25.04 6.11
CA LEU A 747 5.46 25.58 7.29
C LEU A 747 6.19 24.50 8.08
N ALA A 748 5.59 23.33 8.30
CA ALA A 748 6.23 22.21 9.01
C ALA A 748 7.48 21.70 8.26
N THR A 749 7.42 21.59 6.94
CA THR A 749 8.57 21.16 6.12
C THR A 749 9.64 22.25 6.05
N GLY A 750 9.25 23.51 5.90
CA GLY A 750 10.17 24.64 5.88
C GLY A 750 10.95 24.80 7.20
N LEU A 751 10.28 24.73 8.33
CA LEU A 751 10.94 24.73 9.65
C LEU A 751 11.92 23.54 9.80
N ARG A 752 11.52 22.37 9.34
CA ARG A 752 12.38 21.18 9.42
C ARG A 752 13.65 21.34 8.57
N LEU A 753 13.54 21.91 7.37
CA LEU A 753 14.66 22.08 6.42
C LEU A 753 15.43 23.38 6.57
N GLY A 754 14.93 24.32 7.37
CA GLY A 754 15.54 25.66 7.53
C GLY A 754 15.46 26.50 6.25
N VAL A 755 14.37 26.41 5.51
CA VAL A 755 14.13 27.20 4.28
C VAL A 755 13.11 28.31 4.52
N THR A 756 13.03 29.26 3.60
CA THR A 756 12.10 30.39 3.65
C THR A 756 10.64 29.92 3.77
N VAL A 757 9.94 30.39 4.80
CA VAL A 757 8.54 30.06 5.10
C VAL A 757 7.59 31.25 4.96
N CYS A 758 8.10 32.48 5.12
CA CYS A 758 7.31 33.72 5.03
C CYS A 758 8.16 34.89 4.47
N THR A 759 7.50 35.92 4.02
CA THR A 759 8.15 37.21 3.76
C THR A 759 8.46 37.92 5.09
N PRO A 760 9.59 38.64 5.22
CA PRO A 760 9.87 39.44 6.41
C PRO A 760 8.75 40.45 6.68
N HIS A 761 8.34 40.56 7.95
CA HIS A 761 7.24 41.43 8.37
C HIS A 761 7.36 41.75 9.87
N THR A 762 6.65 42.76 10.32
CA THR A 762 6.57 43.08 11.74
C THR A 762 5.39 42.36 12.39
N CYS A 763 5.66 41.61 13.46
CA CYS A 763 4.65 40.93 14.24
C CYS A 763 3.75 41.95 15.00
N PRO A 764 2.48 41.61 15.27
CA PRO A 764 1.61 42.45 16.14
C PRO A 764 2.17 42.72 17.57
N CYS A 765 3.24 42.04 17.98
CA CYS A 765 3.96 42.35 19.22
C CYS A 765 5.00 43.46 19.05
N GLY A 766 5.29 43.90 17.82
CA GLY A 766 6.29 44.93 17.51
C GLY A 766 7.67 44.36 17.13
N THR A 767 7.90 43.04 17.19
CA THR A 767 9.17 42.40 16.83
C THR A 767 9.19 42.03 15.35
N ASP A 768 10.34 42.22 14.70
CA ASP A 768 10.51 41.82 13.30
C ASP A 768 10.63 40.29 13.17
N VAL A 769 9.95 39.78 12.16
CA VAL A 769 9.94 38.36 11.78
C VAL A 769 10.76 38.21 10.51
N ASP A 770 11.78 37.38 10.58
CA ASP A 770 12.62 37.04 9.42
C ASP A 770 11.92 36.03 8.48
N ARG A 771 12.55 35.78 7.35
CA ARG A 771 12.04 34.79 6.36
C ARG A 771 11.90 33.37 6.89
N LEU A 772 12.54 33.02 8.00
CA LEU A 772 12.45 31.69 8.63
C LEU A 772 11.31 31.58 9.63
N GLY A 773 10.69 32.72 10.02
CA GLY A 773 9.51 32.79 10.86
C GLY A 773 9.73 32.32 12.32
N HIS A 774 10.98 32.21 12.79
CA HIS A 774 11.32 31.64 14.08
C HIS A 774 10.68 32.40 15.25
N HIS A 775 10.59 33.73 15.16
CA HIS A 775 9.91 34.54 16.18
C HIS A 775 8.50 34.04 16.52
N GLY A 776 7.75 33.57 15.52
CA GLY A 776 6.38 33.05 15.72
C GLY A 776 6.31 31.91 16.74
N LEU A 777 7.35 31.10 16.87
CA LEU A 777 7.40 29.93 17.77
C LEU A 777 7.48 30.33 19.25
N CYS A 778 8.14 31.46 19.56
CA CYS A 778 8.35 31.97 20.92
C CYS A 778 7.49 33.20 21.27
N CYS A 779 6.82 33.84 20.31
CA CYS A 779 6.06 35.07 20.52
C CYS A 779 4.99 34.92 21.60
N GLN A 780 5.02 35.77 22.62
CA GLN A 780 4.07 35.71 23.76
C GLN A 780 2.64 36.04 23.35
N LYS A 781 2.44 36.89 22.30
CA LYS A 781 1.11 37.25 21.77
C LYS A 781 0.54 36.24 20.79
N SER A 782 1.26 35.15 20.49
CA SER A 782 0.82 34.15 19.54
C SER A 782 -0.26 33.23 20.13
N ALA A 783 -1.47 33.28 19.56
CA ALA A 783 -2.60 32.40 19.91
C ALA A 783 -2.29 30.91 19.65
N GLY A 784 -1.41 30.60 18.71
CA GLY A 784 -1.02 29.23 18.36
C GLY A 784 -0.35 28.46 19.51
N ARG A 785 0.30 29.17 20.44
CA ARG A 785 0.90 28.55 21.66
C ARG A 785 -0.17 27.95 22.56
N PHE A 786 -1.27 28.67 22.81
CA PHE A 786 -2.39 28.17 23.63
C PHE A 786 -3.08 26.96 22.98
N SER A 787 -3.36 27.06 21.67
CA SER A 787 -3.96 25.97 20.92
C SER A 787 -3.08 24.70 20.95
N ARG A 788 -1.76 24.84 20.80
CA ARG A 788 -0.81 23.72 20.87
C ARG A 788 -0.81 23.04 22.23
N HIS A 789 -0.75 23.84 23.32
CA HIS A 789 -0.78 23.36 24.69
C HIS A 789 -2.10 22.62 24.99
N ALA A 790 -3.24 23.21 24.68
CA ALA A 790 -4.55 22.60 24.89
C ALA A 790 -4.70 21.27 24.11
N THR A 791 -4.20 21.23 22.87
CA THR A 791 -4.24 20.00 22.04
C THR A 791 -3.37 18.89 22.61
N LEU A 792 -2.17 19.20 23.11
CA LEU A 792 -1.32 18.21 23.77
C LEU A 792 -1.99 17.60 25.00
N ASN A 793 -2.58 18.43 25.86
CA ASN A 793 -3.29 17.98 27.04
C ASN A 793 -4.53 17.12 26.70
N ASP A 794 -5.30 17.49 25.66
CA ASP A 794 -6.43 16.67 25.20
C ASP A 794 -5.96 15.30 24.64
N ILE A 795 -4.82 15.25 23.94
CA ILE A 795 -4.24 13.98 23.47
C ILE A 795 -3.84 13.09 24.64
N ILE A 796 -3.18 13.63 25.67
CA ILE A 796 -2.79 12.88 26.88
C ILE A 796 -4.05 12.35 27.57
N ARG A 797 -5.03 13.22 27.87
CA ARG A 797 -6.30 12.85 28.52
C ARG A 797 -7.04 11.73 27.76
N ARG A 798 -7.19 11.86 26.44
CA ARG A 798 -7.86 10.83 25.62
C ARG A 798 -7.07 9.52 25.57
N SER A 799 -5.74 9.59 25.61
CA SER A 799 -4.91 8.39 25.64
C SER A 799 -5.03 7.64 26.96
N LEU A 800 -5.06 8.38 28.09
CA LEU A 800 -5.35 7.82 29.40
C LEU A 800 -6.75 7.19 29.47
N ALA A 801 -7.77 7.87 28.95
CA ALA A 801 -9.13 7.31 28.88
C ALA A 801 -9.18 6.01 28.04
N SER A 802 -8.39 5.92 26.97
CA SER A 802 -8.31 4.71 26.12
C SER A 802 -7.67 3.50 26.81
N ILE A 803 -6.99 3.69 27.93
CA ILE A 803 -6.40 2.64 28.79
C ILE A 803 -7.14 2.51 30.13
N ASN A 804 -8.42 2.92 30.15
CA ASN A 804 -9.29 2.88 31.32
C ASN A 804 -8.77 3.70 32.52
N VAL A 805 -8.02 4.77 32.27
CA VAL A 805 -7.58 5.76 33.23
C VAL A 805 -8.26 7.09 32.92
N PRO A 806 -9.51 7.31 33.40
CA PRO A 806 -10.18 8.60 33.22
C PRO A 806 -9.39 9.72 33.89
N ALA A 807 -9.41 10.92 33.26
CA ALA A 807 -8.64 12.05 33.73
C ALA A 807 -9.37 13.38 33.54
N LEU A 808 -9.14 14.31 34.43
CA LEU A 808 -9.67 15.66 34.43
C LEU A 808 -8.58 16.65 34.03
N LEU A 809 -8.92 17.63 33.18
CA LEU A 809 -8.04 18.77 32.85
C LEU A 809 -8.29 19.90 33.82
N GLU A 810 -7.24 20.65 34.13
CA GLU A 810 -7.25 21.84 35.02
C GLU A 810 -7.98 21.59 36.36
N PRO A 811 -7.54 20.59 37.16
CA PRO A 811 -8.23 20.20 38.41
C PRO A 811 -8.32 21.35 39.39
N THR A 812 -9.52 21.65 39.88
CA THR A 812 -9.78 22.74 40.82
C THR A 812 -9.32 22.43 42.28
N GLY A 813 -9.21 21.14 42.61
CA GLY A 813 -8.79 20.69 43.97
C GLY A 813 -7.28 20.66 44.21
N ILE A 814 -6.45 20.92 43.18
CA ILE A 814 -4.99 20.88 43.23
C ILE A 814 -4.46 22.27 42.85
N VAL A 815 -4.59 23.23 43.74
CA VAL A 815 -4.19 24.62 43.53
C VAL A 815 -2.99 24.93 44.44
N ARG A 816 -1.98 25.60 43.89
CA ARG A 816 -0.86 26.14 44.63
C ARG A 816 -1.21 27.47 45.27
N ASP A 817 -0.36 27.90 46.22
CA ASP A 817 -0.50 29.20 46.90
C ASP A 817 -0.49 30.40 45.94
N ASP A 818 0.15 30.24 44.75
CA ASP A 818 0.15 31.24 43.65
C ASP A 818 -1.05 31.17 42.74
N GLY A 819 -2.09 30.39 43.06
CA GLY A 819 -3.30 30.21 42.26
C GLY A 819 -3.14 29.37 40.98
N LYS A 820 -1.95 28.85 40.69
CA LYS A 820 -1.67 28.04 39.48
C LYS A 820 -1.98 26.56 39.74
N ARG A 821 -2.52 25.91 38.71
CA ARG A 821 -2.93 24.51 38.69
C ARG A 821 -2.08 23.70 37.73
N PRO A 822 -1.92 22.38 37.94
CA PRO A 822 -1.40 21.47 36.95
C PRO A 822 -2.42 21.29 35.80
N ASP A 823 -1.95 20.84 34.63
CA ASP A 823 -2.78 20.70 33.46
C ASP A 823 -3.78 19.54 33.52
N GLY A 824 -3.48 18.53 34.32
CA GLY A 824 -4.41 17.42 34.46
C GLY A 824 -4.08 16.45 35.61
N VAL A 825 -5.09 15.66 35.99
CA VAL A 825 -5.01 14.61 37.03
C VAL A 825 -5.81 13.38 36.58
N SER A 826 -5.27 12.16 36.85
CA SER A 826 -6.05 10.93 36.73
C SER A 826 -7.07 10.79 37.87
N LEU A 827 -8.24 10.23 37.54
CA LEU A 827 -9.31 10.00 38.53
C LEU A 827 -9.21 8.63 39.21
N VAL A 828 -8.24 7.83 38.80
CA VAL A 828 -7.90 6.52 39.37
C VAL A 828 -6.39 6.45 39.59
N PRO A 829 -5.91 5.62 40.52
CA PRO A 829 -4.48 5.46 40.77
C PRO A 829 -3.70 5.06 39.53
N TRP A 830 -2.57 5.71 39.31
CA TRP A 830 -1.66 5.42 38.16
C TRP A 830 -0.64 4.35 38.53
N SER A 831 0.05 4.56 39.64
CA SER A 831 1.04 3.62 40.17
C SER A 831 1.22 3.77 41.68
N LEU A 832 1.51 2.67 42.36
CA LEU A 832 1.72 2.62 43.82
C LEU A 832 0.61 3.32 44.65
N GLY A 833 -0.66 3.17 44.19
CA GLY A 833 -1.81 3.79 44.84
C GLY A 833 -1.97 5.30 44.62
N ARG A 834 -1.06 5.96 43.85
CA ARG A 834 -1.06 7.41 43.62
C ARG A 834 -1.64 7.81 42.30
N MET A 835 -2.35 8.93 42.28
CA MET A 835 -2.88 9.50 41.01
C MET A 835 -1.77 10.17 40.23
N LEU A 836 -1.86 10.08 38.89
CA LEU A 836 -0.99 10.80 37.93
C LEU A 836 -1.43 12.26 37.90
N VAL A 837 -0.50 13.18 38.15
CA VAL A 837 -0.66 14.61 37.88
C VAL A 837 0.36 15.00 36.82
N TRP A 838 -0.05 15.69 35.77
CA TRP A 838 0.86 16.15 34.73
C TRP A 838 0.72 17.64 34.44
N ASP A 839 1.81 18.21 33.93
CA ASP A 839 1.85 19.58 33.41
C ASP A 839 2.67 19.55 32.11
N ALA A 840 2.00 19.83 30.96
CA ALA A 840 2.62 19.82 29.66
C ALA A 840 3.26 21.17 29.31
N THR A 841 4.36 21.14 28.63
CA THR A 841 5.01 22.35 28.13
C THR A 841 5.60 22.11 26.74
N CYS A 842 5.44 23.06 25.83
CA CYS A 842 6.11 23.07 24.55
C CYS A 842 7.00 24.31 24.44
N VAL A 843 8.30 24.09 24.54
CA VAL A 843 9.33 25.15 24.50
C VAL A 843 9.90 25.31 23.10
N ASP A 844 10.34 26.49 22.76
CA ASP A 844 10.98 26.73 21.47
C ASP A 844 12.43 26.28 21.48
N THR A 845 12.79 25.34 20.57
CA THR A 845 14.14 24.83 20.36
C THR A 845 15.15 25.94 20.07
N LEU A 846 14.71 26.98 19.35
CA LEU A 846 15.56 28.03 18.78
C LEU A 846 15.52 29.35 19.54
N ALA A 847 14.79 29.40 20.67
CA ALA A 847 14.73 30.59 21.49
C ALA A 847 16.15 30.99 21.98
N PRO A 848 16.51 32.29 21.98
CA PRO A 848 17.83 32.76 22.40
C PRO A 848 18.28 32.23 23.76
N SER A 849 17.34 32.12 24.71
CA SER A 849 17.60 31.59 26.05
C SER A 849 17.94 30.08 26.10
N HIS A 850 17.62 29.34 25.04
CA HIS A 850 17.89 27.90 25.00
C HIS A 850 19.01 27.54 24.02
N LEU A 851 19.36 28.45 23.10
CA LEU A 851 20.19 28.18 21.94
C LEU A 851 21.58 27.61 22.33
N GLN A 852 22.22 28.14 23.38
CA GLN A 852 23.52 27.64 23.85
C GLN A 852 23.47 26.13 24.17
N ARG A 853 22.37 25.65 24.77
CA ARG A 853 22.20 24.24 25.17
C ARG A 853 21.75 23.39 23.98
N THR A 854 20.83 23.90 23.16
CA THR A 854 20.26 23.14 22.06
C THR A 854 21.25 22.97 20.88
N THR A 855 22.27 23.82 20.73
CA THR A 855 23.37 23.64 19.78
C THR A 855 24.31 22.49 20.16
N SER A 856 24.33 22.09 21.41
CA SER A 856 25.17 20.97 21.91
C SER A 856 24.40 19.68 22.09
N LYS A 857 23.14 19.74 22.55
CA LYS A 857 22.31 18.54 22.84
C LYS A 857 20.86 18.75 22.38
N ALA A 858 20.36 17.84 21.56
CA ALA A 858 18.92 17.78 21.21
C ALA A 858 18.07 17.48 22.45
N GLY A 859 16.91 18.16 22.59
CA GLY A 859 16.03 17.97 23.74
C GLY A 859 16.43 18.74 24.99
N ALA A 860 17.54 19.49 24.99
CA ALA A 860 18.03 20.22 26.15
C ALA A 860 17.06 21.31 26.66
N ALA A 861 16.29 21.93 25.78
CA ALA A 861 15.26 22.91 26.18
C ALA A 861 14.07 22.22 26.86
N ALA A 862 13.60 21.08 26.33
CA ALA A 862 12.54 20.28 26.96
C ALA A 862 12.94 19.74 28.32
N GLU A 863 14.15 19.19 28.47
CA GLU A 863 14.70 18.69 29.72
C GLU A 863 14.78 19.80 30.77
N ASN A 864 15.28 20.99 30.42
CA ASN A 864 15.31 22.15 31.30
C ASN A 864 13.89 22.59 31.73
N ALA A 865 12.94 22.59 30.79
CA ALA A 865 11.56 22.94 31.13
C ALA A 865 10.91 21.91 32.06
N GLU A 866 11.19 20.62 31.93
CA GLU A 866 10.74 19.57 32.86
C GLU A 866 11.31 19.82 34.26
N ASN A 867 12.61 20.10 34.36
CA ASN A 867 13.25 20.38 35.65
C ASN A 867 12.62 21.61 36.36
N LEU A 868 12.34 22.69 35.60
CA LEU A 868 11.65 23.86 36.14
C LEU A 868 10.22 23.53 36.62
N LYS A 869 9.52 22.62 35.96
CA LYS A 869 8.20 22.14 36.39
C LYS A 869 8.28 21.27 37.63
N VAL A 870 9.31 20.42 37.78
CA VAL A 870 9.54 19.62 39.00
C VAL A 870 9.77 20.54 40.19
N ILE A 871 10.59 21.56 40.03
CA ILE A 871 10.82 22.57 41.08
C ILE A 871 9.50 23.31 41.40
N LYS A 872 8.79 23.74 40.37
CA LYS A 872 7.51 24.46 40.52
C LYS A 872 6.46 23.67 41.30
N TYR A 873 6.38 22.35 41.08
CA TYR A 873 5.37 21.48 41.70
C TYR A 873 5.94 20.58 42.81
N GLY A 874 7.13 20.87 43.34
CA GLY A 874 7.75 20.13 44.43
C GLY A 874 6.89 20.02 45.70
N GLY A 875 5.97 20.97 45.90
CA GLY A 875 5.03 21.00 47.03
C GLY A 875 3.79 20.10 46.91
N LEU A 876 3.57 19.41 45.75
CA LEU A 876 2.45 18.47 45.59
C LEU A 876 2.56 17.21 46.45
N GLY A 877 3.64 17.08 47.20
CA GLY A 877 3.83 16.07 48.24
C GLY A 877 3.94 14.63 47.71
N ARG A 878 3.82 13.70 48.67
CA ARG A 878 3.91 12.25 48.42
C ARG A 878 2.58 11.64 47.97
N GLU A 879 1.51 12.43 47.86
CA GLU A 879 0.15 11.95 47.51
C GLU A 879 -0.04 11.73 46.01
N TYR A 880 0.72 12.44 45.17
CA TYR A 880 0.59 12.39 43.73
C TYR A 880 1.87 11.90 43.05
N ASN A 881 1.70 11.31 41.90
CA ASN A 881 2.78 11.02 40.95
C ASN A 881 2.86 12.15 39.92
N PHE A 882 3.65 13.19 40.21
CA PHE A 882 3.80 14.33 39.31
C PHE A 882 4.77 14.00 38.18
N VAL A 883 4.33 14.22 36.89
CA VAL A 883 5.12 14.00 35.71
C VAL A 883 5.05 15.22 34.80
N PRO A 884 6.12 16.01 34.64
CA PRO A 884 6.17 17.05 33.62
C PRO A 884 6.25 16.41 32.24
N PHE A 885 5.53 16.96 31.26
CA PHE A 885 5.53 16.51 29.90
C PHE A 885 6.13 17.59 28.98
N GLY A 886 7.46 17.60 28.88
CA GLY A 886 8.23 18.58 28.12
C GLY A 886 8.44 18.15 26.67
N VAL A 887 8.09 19.02 25.70
CA VAL A 887 8.39 18.82 24.29
C VAL A 887 8.95 20.10 23.67
N GLU A 888 9.70 19.98 22.58
CA GLU A 888 10.21 21.12 21.81
C GLU A 888 9.43 21.38 20.52
N THR A 889 9.43 22.62 20.05
CA THR A 889 8.76 23.04 18.81
C THR A 889 9.25 22.26 17.58
N LEU A 890 10.53 21.89 17.51
CA LEU A 890 11.10 21.10 16.42
C LEU A 890 11.05 19.58 16.66
N GLY A 891 10.46 19.15 17.79
CA GLY A 891 10.04 17.76 17.96
C GLY A 891 10.67 16.95 19.08
N PRO A 892 11.88 17.24 19.62
CA PRO A 892 12.45 16.51 20.75
C PRO A 892 11.56 16.51 21.98
N TRP A 893 11.64 15.46 22.78
CA TRP A 893 10.92 15.32 24.05
C TRP A 893 11.88 15.27 25.22
N GLY A 894 11.43 15.70 26.38
CA GLY A 894 12.17 15.57 27.63
C GLY A 894 12.13 14.13 28.16
N PRO A 895 13.05 13.80 29.11
CA PRO A 895 13.14 12.46 29.70
C PRO A 895 11.86 11.99 30.38
N SER A 896 11.14 12.88 31.06
CA SER A 896 9.89 12.56 31.78
C SER A 896 8.75 12.32 30.80
N ALA A 897 8.67 13.12 29.74
CA ALA A 897 7.70 12.92 28.63
C ALA A 897 7.92 11.57 27.97
N HIS A 898 9.16 11.16 27.71
CA HIS A 898 9.50 9.84 27.17
C HIS A 898 9.01 8.70 28.07
N LYS A 899 9.23 8.79 29.37
CA LYS A 899 8.81 7.77 30.36
C LYS A 899 7.28 7.63 30.38
N LEU A 900 6.57 8.75 30.54
CA LEU A 900 5.10 8.73 30.55
C LEU A 900 4.51 8.20 29.22
N PHE A 901 5.07 8.63 28.08
CA PHE A 901 4.66 8.13 26.78
C PHE A 901 4.87 6.62 26.63
N ALA A 902 6.04 6.11 27.05
CA ALA A 902 6.35 4.68 26.96
C ALA A 902 5.37 3.83 27.79
N GLU A 903 5.02 4.30 28.98
CA GLU A 903 4.05 3.64 29.86
C GLU A 903 2.63 3.64 29.24
N ILE A 904 2.16 4.81 28.75
CA ILE A 904 0.86 4.90 28.07
C ILE A 904 0.86 4.02 26.81
N ALA A 905 1.92 4.05 26.00
CA ALA A 905 2.03 3.26 24.78
C ALA A 905 2.00 1.76 25.07
N LYS A 906 2.69 1.28 26.11
CA LYS A 906 2.65 -0.11 26.56
C LYS A 906 1.22 -0.52 26.93
N ARG A 907 0.55 0.22 27.82
CA ARG A 907 -0.84 -0.04 28.26
C ARG A 907 -1.83 0.03 27.08
N LEU A 908 -1.61 0.94 26.10
CA LEU A 908 -2.42 0.98 24.87
C LEU A 908 -2.29 -0.30 24.05
N VAL A 909 -1.08 -0.87 23.94
CA VAL A 909 -0.87 -2.15 23.24
C VAL A 909 -1.57 -3.28 24.00
N ASP A 910 -1.45 -3.31 25.33
CA ASP A 910 -2.07 -4.34 26.18
C ASP A 910 -3.62 -4.32 26.06
N VAL A 911 -4.23 -3.13 26.07
CA VAL A 911 -5.69 -2.97 25.96
C VAL A 911 -6.22 -3.19 24.54
N THR A 912 -5.46 -2.77 23.52
CA THR A 912 -5.95 -2.81 22.12
C THR A 912 -5.49 -4.03 21.32
N GLY A 913 -4.44 -4.74 21.80
CA GLY A 913 -3.75 -5.78 21.04
C GLY A 913 -2.98 -5.27 19.81
N ASP A 914 -3.01 -3.95 19.54
CA ASP A 914 -2.34 -3.35 18.38
C ASP A 914 -0.93 -2.88 18.74
N ARG A 915 0.10 -3.62 18.27
CA ARG A 915 1.52 -3.28 18.44
C ARG A 915 1.89 -1.87 17.93
N LYS A 916 1.05 -1.27 17.07
CA LYS A 916 1.27 0.07 16.49
C LYS A 916 0.59 1.19 17.28
N ALA A 917 -0.19 0.89 18.31
CA ALA A 917 -0.96 1.87 19.08
C ALA A 917 -0.09 3.02 19.63
N GLY A 918 1.09 2.70 20.21
CA GLY A 918 2.07 3.71 20.63
C GLY A 918 2.59 4.57 19.49
N GLY A 919 2.84 3.97 18.31
CA GLY A 919 3.24 4.71 17.12
C GLY A 919 2.18 5.72 16.65
N PHE A 920 0.91 5.37 16.69
CA PHE A 920 -0.19 6.28 16.37
C PHE A 920 -0.31 7.43 17.37
N LEU A 921 -0.09 7.15 18.66
CA LEU A 921 -0.04 8.19 19.69
C LEU A 921 1.09 9.19 19.41
N ALA A 922 2.31 8.70 19.13
CA ALA A 922 3.46 9.55 18.81
C ALA A 922 3.20 10.42 17.56
N GLN A 923 2.57 9.86 16.52
CA GLN A 923 2.18 10.60 15.32
C GLN A 923 1.19 11.72 15.65
N ARG A 924 0.18 11.47 16.48
CA ARG A 924 -0.80 12.49 16.89
C ARG A 924 -0.16 13.63 17.66
N ILE A 925 0.74 13.34 18.61
CA ILE A 925 1.50 14.34 19.35
C ILE A 925 2.33 15.19 18.37
N SER A 926 3.09 14.55 17.48
CA SER A 926 3.95 15.23 16.53
C SER A 926 3.15 16.12 15.54
N ILE A 927 1.98 15.64 15.02
CA ILE A 927 1.08 16.43 14.19
C ILE A 927 0.52 17.66 14.95
N ALA A 928 0.16 17.50 16.22
CA ALA A 928 -0.33 18.60 17.06
C ALA A 928 0.73 19.70 17.23
N ILE A 929 1.99 19.31 17.41
CA ILE A 929 3.12 20.26 17.47
C ILE A 929 3.23 21.02 16.15
N GLN A 930 3.21 20.33 14.99
CA GLN A 930 3.35 20.99 13.69
C GLN A 930 2.20 21.94 13.38
N ARG A 931 0.95 21.56 13.68
CA ARG A 931 -0.21 22.46 13.54
C ARG A 931 -0.11 23.69 14.44
N GLY A 932 0.33 23.48 15.69
CA GLY A 932 0.54 24.57 16.62
C GLY A 932 1.65 25.51 16.18
N ASN A 933 2.73 25.00 15.62
CA ASN A 933 3.81 25.81 15.02
C ASN A 933 3.29 26.62 13.83
N ALA A 934 2.54 26.00 12.92
CA ALA A 934 1.95 26.68 11.78
C ALA A 934 0.99 27.79 12.25
N ALA A 935 0.11 27.52 13.19
CA ALA A 935 -0.79 28.52 13.77
C ALA A 935 -0.02 29.65 14.45
N SER A 936 1.11 29.37 15.11
CA SER A 936 1.96 30.36 15.75
C SER A 936 2.61 31.32 14.74
N ILE A 937 3.13 30.79 13.63
CA ILE A 937 3.73 31.62 12.56
C ILE A 937 2.65 32.43 11.85
N LEU A 938 1.53 31.84 11.48
CA LEU A 938 0.40 32.56 10.88
C LEU A 938 -0.15 33.67 11.78
N GLY A 939 -0.09 33.49 13.10
CA GLY A 939 -0.49 34.50 14.09
C GLY A 939 0.42 35.73 14.14
N THR A 940 1.60 35.70 13.51
CA THR A 940 2.49 36.87 13.39
C THR A 940 2.18 37.78 12.20
N MET A 941 1.36 37.29 11.25
CA MET A 941 1.02 38.02 10.04
C MET A 941 0.14 39.25 10.35
N PRO A 942 0.36 40.39 9.69
CA PRO A 942 -0.47 41.58 9.84
C PRO A 942 -1.94 41.27 9.47
N ARG A 943 -2.89 41.81 10.20
CA ARG A 943 -4.33 41.78 9.87
C ARG A 943 -4.59 42.81 8.72
N GLY A 944 -4.50 42.37 7.48
CA GLY A 944 -4.80 43.17 6.28
C GLY A 944 -5.44 42.32 5.19
N PRO A 945 -5.97 42.87 4.09
CA PRO A 945 -6.51 42.12 2.98
C PRO A 945 -5.41 41.15 2.49
N PHE A 946 -5.80 39.91 2.30
CA PHE A 946 -4.98 38.75 2.01
C PHE A 946 -3.79 39.06 1.09
N LEU A 947 -2.60 39.25 1.65
CA LEU A 947 -1.37 39.15 0.89
C LEU A 947 -1.19 37.68 0.57
N SER A 948 -1.25 37.35 -0.71
CA SER A 948 -0.97 36.06 -1.26
C SER A 948 0.36 35.55 -0.68
N LEU A 949 0.34 34.40 -0.06
CA LEU A 949 1.55 33.62 0.22
C LEU A 949 2.10 33.19 -1.16
N THR A 950 2.96 34.05 -1.76
CA THR A 950 3.71 33.72 -2.98
C THR A 950 4.80 32.71 -2.68
#